data_06e635fa2344c134b02e8f6018f23d15
#
_entry.id   06e635fa2344c134b02e8f6018f23d15
#
_cell.length_a   1.000
_cell.length_b   1.000
_cell.length_c   1.000
_cell.angle_alpha   90.00
_cell.angle_beta   90.00
_cell.angle_gamma   90.00
#
_symmetry.space_group_name_H-M   'P 1'
#
loop_
_entity.id
_entity.type
_entity.pdbx_description
1 polymer ?
#
loop_
_entity_poly.entity_id
_entity_poly.type
_entity_poly.pdbx_seq_one_letter_code
_entity_poly.pdbx_strand_id
1 'polypeptide(L)'
;TQTLATITLQNFFKLYHKIAGMTGTGMTEAGEFLKIYKLDVVAIPTNREMQRLEPPDAIFSTERAKYEAMAEEIEQVHKWDVVELKDGNELLGQVKSESDSTVALLKRGEKNLTQIDRQKVAEIRKKGRPILVGTVSIEKSERLSELLNRRGIKHSVLNAKFHKREAEIVAQAGRLGAVTIATNMAGRGTDIVLGGNAETMAWAQLQDQYETRLDVPREEWDARVEEIETAENMKEQGQQAKDLGGLHVIGTERHEARRIDLQLRGRCGRQGDPGSSKFFLSLEDDIMRIFAGPWVKKILQSAGWQEGEAIQSSMVSRRIEGAQKKIEERNFEIRKNLLEYDEINDVQRKKIYEYRQAILNGTNCRELLLEMIEQQVGNAMESYLSSTFGAESFAAYASGELSTPLEGKIFRGEDFNSAKMIAQDEAERTAETDILSEIDQNLPDDEEAEWNWRAMADFANRRWQLNLNESQLKKVGRDELAEFLIEKARGSIQKIGLEEGKQLLDPDVGVISASRWSEAKFGVQIEPRTLRDLEVAKVTEMIVAKATEAYDRKEAEYPVMAGMYRFSNRENSGLRMDREALVEWAAKRFDAEITVDDLTNKDGQQIHDLLLEYSQRHQQGAKQAHLALDEKYDALVDAGGVPLEHGSVKAGELEEWLSSELNYELPFEEFEDLDAEELKSKLVSAVEDHFHPEMRRMERFVLLEVVDSAWKDHLLSMDYLRSAVGQRGMAQQDPKVEYKREGMRLFDELWKAIGERTTELIFRMEQLDEGFVSSTWVETSARHDAAQSPTSETMQEQQQAIEASQSGGQDQKVEPIRNRQPKVGRNDPCPCGSGKKYKNCCMRQQRDIA
;
A
#
# COMPACT_ATOMS: atom_id res chain seq x y z
N THR A 1 11.90 -4.35 -3.19
CA THR A 1 10.71 -5.15 -2.76
C THR A 1 9.50 -4.64 -3.53
N GLN A 2 8.83 -5.52 -4.26
CA GLN A 2 7.62 -5.18 -4.98
C GLN A 2 6.43 -5.23 -4.01
N THR A 3 5.59 -4.20 -4.00
CA THR A 3 4.35 -4.18 -3.21
C THR A 3 3.36 -5.16 -3.83
N LEU A 4 2.87 -6.10 -3.05
CA LEU A 4 1.90 -7.11 -3.51
C LEU A 4 0.46 -6.65 -3.29
N ALA A 5 0.20 -5.95 -2.19
CA ALA A 5 -1.10 -5.41 -1.84
C ALA A 5 -0.95 -4.29 -0.81
N THR A 6 -1.90 -3.36 -0.79
CA THR A 6 -1.98 -2.28 0.19
C THR A 6 -3.42 -2.11 0.66
N ILE A 7 -3.58 -1.70 1.90
CA ILE A 7 -4.86 -1.28 2.47
C ILE A 7 -4.61 -0.19 3.50
N THR A 8 -5.43 0.84 3.53
CA THR A 8 -5.37 1.84 4.60
C THR A 8 -5.90 1.25 5.90
N LEU A 9 -5.39 1.72 7.04
CA LEU A 9 -5.92 1.30 8.36
C LEU A 9 -7.41 1.56 8.47
N GLN A 10 -7.91 2.64 7.88
CA GLN A 10 -9.32 2.98 7.91
C GLN A 10 -10.17 1.93 7.19
N ASN A 11 -9.77 1.50 5.98
CA ASN A 11 -10.49 0.47 5.24
C ASN A 11 -10.30 -0.91 5.86
N PHE A 12 -9.13 -1.19 6.46
CA PHE A 12 -8.91 -2.43 7.19
C PHE A 12 -9.94 -2.61 8.32
N PHE A 13 -10.18 -1.59 9.14
CA PHE A 13 -11.16 -1.68 10.22
C PHE A 13 -12.61 -1.73 9.72
N LYS A 14 -12.90 -1.25 8.51
CA LYS A 14 -14.23 -1.40 7.87
C LYS A 14 -14.55 -2.83 7.42
N LEU A 15 -13.57 -3.74 7.41
CA LEU A 15 -13.80 -5.15 7.08
C LEU A 15 -14.57 -5.89 8.19
N TYR A 16 -14.60 -5.36 9.41
CA TYR A 16 -15.33 -5.97 10.52
C TYR A 16 -16.79 -5.53 10.49
N HIS A 17 -17.71 -6.49 10.59
CA HIS A 17 -19.14 -6.24 10.68
C HIS A 17 -19.51 -5.46 11.93
N LYS A 18 -18.81 -5.71 13.04
CA LYS A 18 -19.02 -5.07 14.33
C LYS A 18 -17.70 -4.62 14.91
N ILE A 19 -17.58 -3.33 15.18
CA ILE A 19 -16.38 -2.72 15.78
C ILE A 19 -16.79 -1.83 16.95
N ALA A 20 -16.06 -1.93 18.05
CA ALA A 20 -16.18 -1.05 19.21
C ALA A 20 -14.78 -0.81 19.79
N GLY A 21 -14.63 0.25 20.57
CA GLY A 21 -13.37 0.58 21.22
C GLY A 21 -13.58 1.36 22.51
N MET A 22 -12.60 1.31 23.39
CA MET A 22 -12.60 2.05 24.64
C MET A 22 -11.32 2.83 24.81
N THR A 23 -11.45 4.10 25.16
CA THR A 23 -10.31 5.00 25.44
C THR A 23 -10.72 6.12 26.37
N GLY A 24 -9.80 6.59 27.22
CA GLY A 24 -10.03 7.77 28.07
C GLY A 24 -10.02 9.10 27.33
N THR A 25 -9.70 9.13 26.02
CA THR A 25 -9.48 10.37 25.25
C THR A 25 -10.24 10.41 23.91
N GLY A 26 -11.25 9.57 23.72
CA GLY A 26 -11.99 9.46 22.45
C GLY A 26 -12.84 10.68 22.12
N MET A 27 -13.30 11.44 23.10
CA MET A 27 -14.21 12.56 22.88
C MET A 27 -13.57 13.68 22.04
N THR A 28 -12.26 13.88 22.08
CA THR A 28 -11.57 14.88 21.26
C THR A 28 -11.67 14.58 19.77
N GLU A 29 -11.81 13.32 19.39
CA GLU A 29 -11.86 12.82 18.01
C GLU A 29 -13.25 12.29 17.61
N ALA A 30 -14.31 12.57 18.39
CA ALA A 30 -15.66 12.06 18.15
C ALA A 30 -16.17 12.39 16.74
N GLY A 31 -15.86 13.57 16.22
CA GLY A 31 -16.21 13.98 14.86
C GLY A 31 -15.53 13.13 13.77
N GLU A 32 -14.30 12.70 13.99
CA GLU A 32 -13.57 11.81 13.05
C GLU A 32 -14.12 10.38 13.10
N PHE A 33 -14.37 9.84 14.31
CA PHE A 33 -15.00 8.53 14.46
C PHE A 33 -16.35 8.44 13.75
N LEU A 34 -17.19 9.45 13.91
CA LEU A 34 -18.49 9.49 13.25
C LEU A 34 -18.36 9.61 11.72
N LYS A 35 -17.48 10.48 11.23
CA LYS A 35 -17.34 10.71 9.77
C LYS A 35 -16.73 9.52 9.03
N ILE A 36 -15.67 8.91 9.60
CA ILE A 36 -14.92 7.82 8.93
C ILE A 36 -15.53 6.46 9.19
N TYR A 37 -15.83 6.13 10.46
CA TYR A 37 -16.23 4.77 10.87
C TYR A 37 -17.71 4.65 11.19
N LYS A 38 -18.48 5.76 11.18
CA LYS A 38 -19.90 5.80 11.59
C LYS A 38 -20.09 5.36 13.05
N LEU A 39 -19.09 5.60 13.90
CA LEU A 39 -19.14 5.25 15.32
C LEU A 39 -19.43 6.49 16.17
N ASP A 40 -20.39 6.37 17.06
CA ASP A 40 -20.66 7.37 18.09
C ASP A 40 -19.70 7.21 19.28
N VAL A 41 -19.30 8.33 19.86
CA VAL A 41 -18.46 8.35 21.06
C VAL A 41 -19.32 8.75 22.27
N VAL A 42 -19.40 7.84 23.23
CA VAL A 42 -20.16 8.02 24.46
C VAL A 42 -19.22 8.18 25.65
N ALA A 43 -19.35 9.28 26.39
CA ALA A 43 -18.60 9.51 27.59
C ALA A 43 -19.29 8.79 28.78
N ILE A 44 -18.59 7.78 29.34
CA ILE A 44 -19.03 7.07 30.53
C ILE A 44 -18.44 7.79 31.75
N PRO A 45 -19.26 8.18 32.73
CA PRO A 45 -18.76 8.82 33.94
C PRO A 45 -17.75 7.94 34.68
N THR A 46 -16.76 8.58 35.30
CA THR A 46 -15.78 7.86 36.13
C THR A 46 -16.43 7.26 37.37
N ASN A 47 -15.96 6.08 37.79
CA ASN A 47 -16.45 5.38 39.01
C ASN A 47 -16.22 6.21 40.32
N ARG A 48 -15.11 6.95 40.35
CA ARG A 48 -14.77 7.85 41.46
C ARG A 48 -14.48 9.24 40.89
N GLU A 49 -14.75 10.29 41.69
CA GLU A 49 -14.45 11.65 41.30
C GLU A 49 -12.95 11.85 41.08
N MET A 50 -12.62 12.61 40.06
CA MET A 50 -11.24 12.93 39.70
C MET A 50 -10.68 13.99 40.67
N GLN A 51 -9.64 13.64 41.42
CA GLN A 51 -8.97 14.53 42.37
C GLN A 51 -7.68 15.17 41.83
N ARG A 52 -7.43 15.02 40.52
CA ARG A 52 -6.23 15.56 39.88
C ARG A 52 -6.29 17.10 39.80
N LEU A 53 -5.25 17.76 40.29
CA LEU A 53 -5.05 19.19 40.15
C LEU A 53 -4.38 19.49 38.79
N GLU A 54 -4.94 20.47 38.07
CA GLU A 54 -4.45 20.89 36.76
C GLU A 54 -4.18 22.40 36.77
N PRO A 55 -3.04 22.86 37.32
CA PRO A 55 -2.68 24.29 37.30
C PRO A 55 -2.47 24.71 35.83
N PRO A 56 -2.59 26.06 35.56
CA PRO A 56 -2.31 26.63 34.26
C PRO A 56 -0.89 26.35 33.82
N ASP A 57 -0.72 26.27 32.48
CA ASP A 57 0.59 26.05 31.87
C ASP A 57 1.56 27.18 32.25
N ALA A 58 2.82 26.82 32.52
CA ALA A 58 3.91 27.77 32.80
C ALA A 58 4.67 28.06 31.50
N ILE A 59 4.58 29.29 30.97
CA ILE A 59 5.12 29.65 29.67
C ILE A 59 6.34 30.55 29.84
N PHE A 60 7.44 30.16 29.22
CA PHE A 60 8.75 30.86 29.30
C PHE A 60 9.14 31.44 27.95
N SER A 61 10.03 32.41 27.95
CA SER A 61 10.56 33.06 26.75
C SER A 61 11.51 32.18 25.95
N THR A 62 12.28 31.32 26.64
CA THR A 62 13.30 30.48 26.05
C THR A 62 13.19 29.03 26.57
N GLU A 63 13.64 28.06 25.78
CA GLU A 63 13.74 26.68 26.25
C GLU A 63 14.65 26.54 27.47
N ARG A 64 15.74 27.30 27.51
CA ARG A 64 16.66 27.27 28.64
C ARG A 64 15.95 27.63 29.96
N ALA A 65 15.19 28.71 29.99
CA ALA A 65 14.44 29.14 31.17
C ALA A 65 13.38 28.08 31.55
N LYS A 66 12.71 27.46 30.57
CA LYS A 66 11.78 26.37 30.79
C LYS A 66 12.43 25.17 31.49
N TYR A 67 13.60 24.69 30.98
CA TYR A 67 14.31 23.56 31.57
C TYR A 67 14.83 23.85 32.98
N GLU A 68 15.35 25.06 33.24
CA GLU A 68 15.77 25.45 34.55
C GLU A 68 14.59 25.48 35.56
N ALA A 69 13.45 26.02 35.14
CA ALA A 69 12.25 26.05 35.98
C ALA A 69 11.70 24.64 36.25
N MET A 70 11.69 23.75 35.24
CA MET A 70 11.31 22.35 35.45
C MET A 70 12.24 21.65 36.45
N ALA A 71 13.54 21.83 36.29
CA ALA A 71 14.50 21.21 37.20
C ALA A 71 14.35 21.75 38.63
N GLU A 72 14.01 23.04 38.80
CA GLU A 72 13.71 23.63 40.08
C GLU A 72 12.43 23.08 40.73
N GLU A 73 11.34 22.92 39.95
CA GLU A 73 10.10 22.26 40.39
C GLU A 73 10.34 20.81 40.83
N ILE A 74 11.11 20.03 40.03
CA ILE A 74 11.47 18.68 40.39
C ILE A 74 12.31 18.67 41.68
N GLU A 75 13.26 19.57 41.83
CA GLU A 75 14.11 19.65 43.00
C GLU A 75 13.29 20.01 44.28
N GLN A 76 12.35 20.94 44.13
CA GLN A 76 11.46 21.35 45.24
C GLN A 76 10.61 20.17 45.72
N VAL A 77 9.94 19.48 44.80
CA VAL A 77 9.03 18.37 45.12
C VAL A 77 9.80 17.15 45.63
N HIS A 78 11.02 16.90 45.12
CA HIS A 78 11.78 15.70 45.46
C HIS A 78 12.64 15.84 46.70
N LYS A 79 13.29 17.02 46.92
CA LYS A 79 14.31 17.20 47.96
C LYS A 79 13.86 17.99 49.16
N TRP A 80 12.92 18.90 49.03
CA TRP A 80 12.57 19.90 50.02
C TRP A 80 11.13 19.81 50.47
N ASP A 81 10.92 19.99 51.81
CA ASP A 81 9.59 20.26 52.31
C ASP A 81 9.27 21.75 52.05
N VAL A 82 8.05 22.06 51.76
CA VAL A 82 7.55 23.43 51.54
C VAL A 82 6.62 23.77 52.69
N VAL A 83 6.97 24.81 53.44
CA VAL A 83 6.10 25.34 54.49
C VAL A 83 5.48 26.62 53.97
N GLU A 84 4.19 26.56 53.63
CA GLU A 84 3.40 27.71 53.18
C GLU A 84 2.87 28.44 54.39
N LEU A 85 3.13 29.75 54.44
CA LEU A 85 2.65 30.60 55.51
C LEU A 85 1.32 31.27 55.13
N LYS A 86 0.52 31.67 56.09
CA LYS A 86 -0.81 32.32 55.88
C LYS A 86 -0.71 33.66 55.15
N ASP A 87 0.47 34.25 55.14
CA ASP A 87 0.76 35.51 54.40
C ASP A 87 1.11 35.25 52.92
N GLY A 88 1.07 33.98 52.47
CA GLY A 88 1.37 33.59 51.10
C GLY A 88 2.85 33.36 50.85
N ASN A 89 3.74 33.50 51.84
CA ASN A 89 5.15 33.22 51.68
C ASN A 89 5.42 31.70 51.77
N GLU A 90 6.23 31.15 50.83
CA GLU A 90 6.69 29.78 50.86
C GLU A 90 8.15 29.69 51.40
N LEU A 91 8.36 28.84 52.38
CA LEU A 91 9.66 28.53 52.94
C LEU A 91 10.08 27.12 52.56
N LEU A 92 11.20 27.02 51.82
CA LEU A 92 11.80 25.75 51.36
C LEU A 92 12.87 25.26 52.34
N GLY A 93 12.76 23.98 52.75
CA GLY A 93 13.72 23.41 53.69
C GLY A 93 13.43 21.96 54.03
N GLN A 94 14.03 21.51 55.13
CA GLN A 94 13.71 20.19 55.69
C GLN A 94 13.04 20.38 57.05
N VAL A 95 11.81 19.95 57.16
CA VAL A 95 11.08 19.90 58.43
C VAL A 95 11.72 18.83 59.30
N LYS A 96 12.33 19.25 60.42
CA LYS A 96 13.01 18.34 61.31
C LYS A 96 12.10 17.87 62.45
N SER A 97 11.20 18.74 62.92
CA SER A 97 10.19 18.37 63.89
C SER A 97 8.96 19.27 63.71
N GLU A 98 7.80 18.71 63.99
CA GLU A 98 6.50 19.37 63.99
C GLU A 98 5.82 19.12 65.32
N SER A 99 5.32 20.18 65.93
CA SER A 99 4.54 20.10 67.17
C SER A 99 3.32 20.99 67.02
N ASP A 100 2.38 20.87 67.94
CA ASP A 100 1.13 21.68 67.95
C ASP A 100 1.38 23.22 68.01
N SER A 101 2.54 23.62 68.49
CA SER A 101 2.90 25.02 68.65
C SER A 101 3.95 25.55 67.65
N THR A 102 4.86 24.69 67.20
CA THR A 102 6.01 25.11 66.35
C THR A 102 6.41 24.08 65.31
N VAL A 103 6.89 24.56 64.19
CA VAL A 103 7.54 23.77 63.11
C VAL A 103 9.01 24.17 63.01
N ALA A 104 9.90 23.20 63.22
CA ALA A 104 11.33 23.42 63.10
C ALA A 104 11.79 23.11 61.67
N LEU A 105 12.11 24.12 60.89
CA LEU A 105 12.53 24.06 59.48
C LEU A 105 14.02 24.38 59.33
N LEU A 106 14.76 23.46 58.72
CA LEU A 106 16.10 23.77 58.23
C LEU A 106 16.00 24.31 56.78
N LYS A 107 16.03 25.63 56.66
CA LYS A 107 15.85 26.28 55.33
C LYS A 107 16.95 25.90 54.36
N ARG A 108 16.62 25.90 53.07
CA ARG A 108 17.55 25.67 51.98
C ARG A 108 18.72 26.63 52.01
N GLY A 109 19.93 26.11 52.13
CA GLY A 109 21.15 26.92 52.20
C GLY A 109 21.52 27.44 53.61
N GLU A 110 20.69 27.27 54.63
CA GLU A 110 20.97 27.64 56.01
C GLU A 110 21.47 26.42 56.82
N LYS A 111 22.31 26.63 57.81
CA LYS A 111 22.81 25.61 58.74
C LYS A 111 22.01 25.60 60.06
N ASN A 112 21.24 26.63 60.31
CA ASN A 112 20.50 26.76 61.58
C ASN A 112 19.01 26.45 61.37
N LEU A 113 18.41 25.82 62.36
CA LEU A 113 16.98 25.54 62.45
C LEU A 113 16.20 26.84 62.68
N THR A 114 15.24 27.15 61.81
CA THR A 114 14.28 28.21 62.00
C THR A 114 13.02 27.62 62.65
N GLN A 115 12.64 28.16 63.79
CA GLN A 115 11.37 27.84 64.48
C GLN A 115 10.25 28.73 63.90
N ILE A 116 9.18 28.08 63.37
CA ILE A 116 8.03 28.78 62.80
C ILE A 116 6.84 28.46 63.70
N ASP A 117 6.14 29.46 64.10
CA ASP A 117 4.89 29.31 64.81
C ASP A 117 3.84 28.54 63.98
N ARG A 118 3.32 27.42 64.45
CA ARG A 118 2.34 26.60 63.74
C ARG A 118 1.08 27.40 63.34
N GLN A 119 0.69 28.39 64.11
CA GLN A 119 -0.44 29.25 63.79
C GLN A 119 -0.25 30.10 62.51
N LYS A 120 1.01 30.38 62.18
CA LYS A 120 1.36 31.10 60.94
C LYS A 120 1.47 30.23 59.72
N VAL A 121 1.50 28.90 59.88
CA VAL A 121 1.62 27.91 58.80
C VAL A 121 0.22 27.64 58.23
N ALA A 122 0.08 27.78 56.92
CA ALA A 122 -1.12 27.41 56.19
C ALA A 122 -1.07 25.92 55.83
N GLU A 123 0.02 25.46 55.23
CA GLU A 123 0.19 24.08 54.77
C GLU A 123 1.67 23.67 54.85
N ILE A 124 1.92 22.36 55.09
CA ILE A 124 3.23 21.76 55.01
C ILE A 124 3.19 20.66 53.97
N ARG A 125 3.83 20.88 52.81
CA ARG A 125 4.00 19.90 51.77
C ARG A 125 5.35 19.19 51.95
N LYS A 126 5.30 17.86 52.28
CA LYS A 126 6.51 17.07 52.52
C LYS A 126 7.13 16.62 51.23
N LYS A 127 8.47 16.43 51.23
CA LYS A 127 9.29 15.96 50.09
C LYS A 127 9.04 14.48 49.76
N GLY A 128 9.52 14.05 48.56
CA GLY A 128 9.51 12.64 48.19
C GLY A 128 8.29 12.21 47.39
N ARG A 129 7.48 13.17 46.93
CA ARG A 129 6.37 12.89 46.03
C ARG A 129 6.89 12.29 44.70
N PRO A 130 6.28 11.21 44.15
CA PRO A 130 6.70 10.66 42.87
C PRO A 130 6.43 11.63 41.70
N ILE A 131 7.37 11.68 40.74
CA ILE A 131 7.34 12.58 39.60
C ILE A 131 7.52 11.80 38.31
N LEU A 132 6.64 12.07 37.35
CA LEU A 132 6.76 11.57 35.98
C LEU A 132 6.88 12.77 35.02
N VAL A 133 7.97 12.81 34.24
CA VAL A 133 8.18 13.86 33.24
C VAL A 133 7.98 13.27 31.84
N GLY A 134 7.01 13.80 31.10
CA GLY A 134 6.76 13.45 29.69
C GLY A 134 7.53 14.38 28.76
N THR A 135 8.34 13.82 27.86
CA THR A 135 9.10 14.56 26.84
C THR A 135 8.66 14.15 25.45
N VAL A 136 8.79 15.04 24.46
CA VAL A 136 8.36 14.77 23.06
C VAL A 136 9.44 14.06 22.23
N SER A 137 10.70 14.12 22.64
CA SER A 137 11.80 13.47 21.91
C SER A 137 12.87 12.89 22.85
N ILE A 138 13.71 12.00 22.32
CA ILE A 138 14.83 11.39 23.02
C ILE A 138 15.83 12.46 23.44
N GLU A 139 16.21 13.37 22.54
CA GLU A 139 17.13 14.47 22.83
C GLU A 139 16.68 15.33 24.00
N LYS A 140 15.37 15.68 24.01
CA LYS A 140 14.79 16.49 25.09
C LYS A 140 14.83 15.74 26.43
N SER A 141 14.66 14.40 26.41
CA SER A 141 14.79 13.57 27.60
C SER A 141 16.24 13.51 28.11
N GLU A 142 17.21 13.36 27.22
CA GLU A 142 18.64 13.33 27.55
C GLU A 142 19.11 14.67 28.11
N ARG A 143 18.71 15.77 27.48
CA ARG A 143 19.02 17.15 27.97
C ARG A 143 18.49 17.39 29.37
N LEU A 144 17.27 16.98 29.67
CA LEU A 144 16.72 17.11 31.03
C LEU A 144 17.46 16.20 32.01
N SER A 145 17.78 14.98 31.63
CA SER A 145 18.56 14.02 32.42
C SER A 145 19.92 14.60 32.81
N GLU A 146 20.65 15.19 31.89
CA GLU A 146 21.92 15.88 32.20
C GLU A 146 21.75 16.98 33.21
N LEU A 147 20.68 17.79 33.08
CA LEU A 147 20.42 18.87 34.01
C LEU A 147 20.12 18.36 35.43
N LEU A 148 19.29 17.29 35.55
CA LEU A 148 18.99 16.65 36.82
C LEU A 148 20.23 15.98 37.46
N ASN A 149 21.10 15.38 36.64
CA ASN A 149 22.38 14.83 37.11
C ASN A 149 23.27 15.91 37.72
N ARG A 150 23.37 17.08 37.07
CA ARG A 150 24.13 18.23 37.58
C ARG A 150 23.56 18.72 38.92
N ARG A 151 22.26 18.61 39.16
CA ARG A 151 21.58 18.97 40.41
C ARG A 151 21.60 17.82 41.45
N GLY A 152 22.19 16.67 41.09
CA GLY A 152 22.29 15.50 41.99
C GLY A 152 20.93 14.87 42.32
N ILE A 153 19.98 14.84 41.35
CA ILE A 153 18.67 14.20 41.49
C ILE A 153 18.73 12.85 40.83
N LYS A 154 18.53 11.78 41.61
CA LYS A 154 18.42 10.42 41.08
C LYS A 154 17.15 10.29 40.25
N HIS A 155 17.25 9.79 39.05
CA HIS A 155 16.11 9.61 38.15
C HIS A 155 16.33 8.43 37.21
N SER A 156 15.25 7.91 36.64
CA SER A 156 15.25 6.90 35.60
C SER A 156 14.83 7.53 34.26
N VAL A 157 15.50 7.17 33.17
CA VAL A 157 15.18 7.67 31.81
C VAL A 157 14.68 6.51 30.98
N LEU A 158 13.55 6.73 30.32
CA LEU A 158 12.90 5.79 29.42
C LEU A 158 12.90 6.39 28.02
N ASN A 159 13.59 5.74 27.13
CA ASN A 159 13.57 6.09 25.72
C ASN A 159 13.53 4.82 24.87
N ALA A 160 13.24 4.97 23.59
CA ALA A 160 13.09 3.87 22.62
C ALA A 160 14.31 2.93 22.50
N LYS A 161 15.45 3.28 23.12
CA LYS A 161 16.64 2.43 23.14
C LYS A 161 16.53 1.20 24.08
N PHE A 162 15.53 1.18 25.01
CA PHE A 162 15.43 0.16 26.07
C PHE A 162 14.04 -0.50 26.17
N HIS A 163 13.44 -0.86 25.06
CA HIS A 163 12.06 -1.41 24.98
C HIS A 163 11.73 -2.56 25.95
N LYS A 164 12.65 -3.49 26.19
CA LYS A 164 12.37 -4.67 27.03
C LYS A 164 12.17 -4.34 28.51
N ARG A 165 12.76 -3.25 29.02
CA ARG A 165 12.68 -2.85 30.44
C ARG A 165 11.74 -1.67 30.69
N GLU A 166 11.14 -1.16 29.63
CA GLU A 166 10.33 0.06 29.68
C GLU A 166 9.11 -0.10 30.60
N ALA A 167 8.34 -1.18 30.42
CA ALA A 167 7.16 -1.44 31.22
C ALA A 167 7.49 -1.60 32.72
N GLU A 168 8.59 -2.26 33.04
CA GLU A 168 9.03 -2.47 34.42
C GLU A 168 9.36 -1.15 35.13
N ILE A 169 10.09 -0.25 34.44
CA ILE A 169 10.50 1.05 35.01
C ILE A 169 9.29 1.96 35.17
N VAL A 170 8.38 2.01 34.19
CA VAL A 170 7.16 2.84 34.27
C VAL A 170 6.25 2.36 35.40
N ALA A 171 6.10 1.04 35.57
CA ALA A 171 5.29 0.49 36.65
C ALA A 171 5.78 0.91 38.05
N GLN A 172 7.07 1.23 38.19
CA GLN A 172 7.69 1.67 39.44
C GLN A 172 7.71 3.22 39.61
N ALA A 173 7.22 3.98 38.61
CA ALA A 173 7.21 5.45 38.65
C ALA A 173 6.32 6.02 39.77
N GLY A 174 5.43 5.21 40.38
CA GLY A 174 4.59 5.60 41.51
C GLY A 174 5.23 5.43 42.89
N ARG A 175 6.47 4.96 43.00
CA ARG A 175 7.19 4.78 44.28
C ARG A 175 7.58 6.12 44.89
N LEU A 176 7.64 6.17 46.22
CA LEU A 176 8.09 7.36 46.94
C LEU A 176 9.49 7.81 46.47
N GLY A 177 9.59 9.10 46.17
CA GLY A 177 10.84 9.70 45.71
C GLY A 177 11.29 9.26 44.32
N ALA A 178 10.48 8.54 43.55
CA ALA A 178 10.78 8.19 42.18
C ALA A 178 10.69 9.44 41.30
N VAL A 179 11.71 9.64 40.46
CA VAL A 179 11.70 10.64 39.37
C VAL A 179 11.94 9.87 38.08
N THR A 180 10.96 9.89 37.17
CA THR A 180 10.99 9.15 35.93
C THR A 180 10.82 10.10 34.76
N ILE A 181 11.76 10.09 33.80
CA ILE A 181 11.64 10.82 32.55
C ILE A 181 11.23 9.80 31.48
N ALA A 182 10.14 10.04 30.77
CA ALA A 182 9.66 9.16 29.73
C ALA A 182 9.35 9.92 28.44
N THR A 183 9.69 9.37 27.29
CA THR A 183 9.19 9.89 26.02
C THR A 183 7.69 9.56 25.87
N ASN A 184 6.99 10.32 25.08
CA ASN A 184 5.53 10.45 25.01
C ASN A 184 4.68 9.20 25.12
N MET A 185 5.13 8.11 24.55
CA MET A 185 4.37 6.87 24.47
C MET A 185 4.94 5.78 25.37
N ALA A 186 6.03 6.07 26.06
CA ALA A 186 6.69 5.10 26.93
C ALA A 186 5.71 4.64 28.03
N GLY A 187 5.53 3.33 28.12
CA GLY A 187 4.64 2.68 29.09
C GLY A 187 3.15 2.83 28.81
N ARG A 188 2.71 3.05 27.56
CA ARG A 188 1.29 2.93 27.21
C ARG A 188 0.81 1.50 27.51
N GLY A 189 -0.36 1.36 28.20
CA GLY A 189 -0.85 0.06 28.64
C GLY A 189 -0.32 -0.39 29.99
N THR A 190 0.71 0.27 30.55
CA THR A 190 1.22 -0.01 31.89
C THR A 190 0.53 0.89 32.91
N ASP A 191 0.00 0.31 33.98
CA ASP A 191 -0.58 1.07 35.09
C ASP A 191 0.50 1.56 36.06
N ILE A 192 0.40 2.81 36.49
CA ILE A 192 1.29 3.43 37.50
C ILE A 192 0.53 3.36 38.83
N VAL A 193 0.90 2.43 39.67
CA VAL A 193 0.32 2.25 41.01
C VAL A 193 1.16 3.04 42.01
N LEU A 194 0.50 3.82 42.88
CA LEU A 194 1.20 4.55 43.94
C LEU A 194 1.76 3.53 44.97
N GLY A 195 3.07 3.65 45.25
CA GLY A 195 3.82 2.68 46.05
C GLY A 195 4.59 1.65 45.20
N GLY A 196 4.25 1.49 43.92
CA GLY A 196 4.87 0.55 42.98
C GLY A 196 3.92 -0.57 42.54
N ASN A 197 4.25 -1.28 41.52
CA ASN A 197 3.47 -2.40 40.94
C ASN A 197 4.19 -3.71 41.16
N ALA A 198 3.70 -4.50 42.18
CA ALA A 198 4.25 -5.80 42.52
C ALA A 198 4.05 -6.85 41.42
N GLU A 199 2.92 -6.80 40.70
CA GLU A 199 2.63 -7.74 39.61
C GLU A 199 3.66 -7.66 38.47
N THR A 200 4.07 -6.45 38.08
CA THR A 200 5.11 -6.27 37.08
C THR A 200 6.47 -6.79 37.55
N MET A 201 6.78 -6.64 38.85
CA MET A 201 8.02 -7.18 39.40
C MET A 201 7.97 -8.71 39.53
N ALA A 202 6.83 -9.30 39.88
CA ALA A 202 6.62 -10.75 39.92
C ALA A 202 6.82 -11.35 38.51
N TRP A 203 6.23 -10.72 37.48
CA TRP A 203 6.43 -11.16 36.10
C TRP A 203 7.89 -11.07 35.65
N ALA A 204 8.60 -9.99 35.96
CA ALA A 204 10.01 -9.85 35.66
C ALA A 204 10.90 -10.98 36.29
N GLN A 205 10.46 -11.58 37.38
CA GLN A 205 11.15 -12.72 37.99
C GLN A 205 10.74 -14.08 37.41
N LEU A 206 9.51 -14.20 36.90
CA LEU A 206 8.95 -15.45 36.40
C LEU A 206 9.04 -15.64 34.88
N GLN A 207 9.27 -14.57 34.11
CA GLN A 207 9.31 -14.59 32.64
C GLN A 207 10.38 -15.55 32.05
N ASP A 208 11.43 -15.89 32.81
CA ASP A 208 12.42 -16.85 32.35
C ASP A 208 11.95 -18.31 32.50
N GLN A 209 10.87 -18.55 33.28
CA GLN A 209 10.34 -19.87 33.57
C GLN A 209 9.04 -20.17 32.79
N TYR A 210 8.28 -19.15 32.41
CA TYR A 210 7.00 -19.28 31.75
C TYR A 210 6.95 -18.41 30.46
N GLU A 211 6.34 -18.93 29.38
CA GLU A 211 6.24 -18.19 28.13
C GLU A 211 5.30 -16.98 28.22
N THR A 212 4.18 -17.15 28.93
CA THR A 212 3.23 -16.06 29.15
C THR A 212 2.81 -15.96 30.61
N ARG A 213 2.32 -14.78 31.02
CA ARG A 213 1.77 -14.57 32.38
C ARG A 213 0.60 -15.51 32.69
N LEU A 214 -0.15 -15.95 31.67
CA LEU A 214 -1.30 -16.83 31.84
C LEU A 214 -0.91 -18.28 32.17
N ASP A 215 0.33 -18.65 31.84
CA ASP A 215 0.87 -19.99 32.09
C ASP A 215 1.34 -20.17 33.54
N VAL A 216 1.49 -19.06 34.29
CA VAL A 216 1.89 -19.11 35.72
C VAL A 216 0.72 -19.61 36.56
N PRO A 217 0.91 -20.66 37.38
CA PRO A 217 -0.13 -21.10 38.32
C PRO A 217 -0.56 -19.96 39.24
N ARG A 218 -1.87 -19.83 39.44
CA ARG A 218 -2.44 -18.70 40.18
C ARG A 218 -1.92 -18.61 41.61
N GLU A 219 -1.73 -19.73 42.26
CA GLU A 219 -1.20 -19.80 43.64
C GLU A 219 0.24 -19.29 43.73
N GLU A 220 1.09 -19.66 42.76
CA GLU A 220 2.46 -19.18 42.67
C GLU A 220 2.54 -17.67 42.34
N TRP A 221 1.66 -17.22 41.43
CA TRP A 221 1.52 -15.82 41.10
C TRP A 221 1.15 -14.97 42.31
N ASP A 222 0.05 -15.34 42.98
CA ASP A 222 -0.48 -14.60 44.12
C ASP A 222 0.54 -14.57 45.27
N ALA A 223 1.20 -15.71 45.58
CA ALA A 223 2.24 -15.80 46.59
C ALA A 223 3.45 -14.90 46.26
N ARG A 224 3.90 -14.85 44.99
CA ARG A 224 5.01 -14.02 44.60
C ARG A 224 4.69 -12.53 44.65
N VAL A 225 3.49 -12.15 44.25
CA VAL A 225 3.01 -10.76 44.34
C VAL A 225 2.95 -10.30 45.80
N GLU A 226 2.39 -11.14 46.73
CA GLU A 226 2.28 -10.81 48.14
C GLU A 226 3.65 -10.72 48.84
N GLU A 227 4.57 -11.61 48.46
CA GLU A 227 5.96 -11.55 48.95
C GLU A 227 6.63 -10.23 48.58
N ILE A 228 6.50 -9.80 47.32
CA ILE A 228 7.09 -8.55 46.86
C ILE A 228 6.41 -7.33 47.50
N GLU A 229 5.08 -7.33 47.60
CA GLU A 229 4.33 -6.24 48.26
C GLU A 229 4.76 -6.03 49.70
N THR A 230 4.96 -7.13 50.41
CA THR A 230 5.35 -7.11 51.83
C THR A 230 6.82 -6.74 52.00
N ALA A 231 7.71 -7.34 51.25
CA ALA A 231 9.16 -7.09 51.33
C ALA A 231 9.51 -5.61 51.02
N GLU A 232 8.81 -5.02 50.08
CA GLU A 232 9.03 -3.65 49.64
C GLU A 232 8.12 -2.61 50.34
N ASN A 233 7.26 -3.02 51.27
CA ASN A 233 6.27 -2.16 51.96
C ASN A 233 5.43 -1.31 51.00
N MET A 234 5.03 -1.87 49.88
CA MET A 234 4.42 -1.09 48.78
C MET A 234 3.09 -0.45 49.15
N LYS A 235 2.28 -1.10 49.99
CA LYS A 235 0.97 -0.56 50.46
C LYS A 235 1.16 0.69 51.34
N GLU A 236 2.13 0.64 52.24
CA GLU A 236 2.43 1.80 53.09
C GLU A 236 3.03 2.97 52.29
N GLN A 237 3.97 2.67 51.39
CA GLN A 237 4.52 3.68 50.48
C GLN A 237 3.44 4.30 49.58
N GLY A 238 2.45 3.51 49.14
CA GLY A 238 1.32 3.95 48.35
C GLY A 238 0.44 4.94 49.15
N GLN A 239 0.17 4.65 50.43
CA GLN A 239 -0.60 5.56 51.29
C GLN A 239 0.18 6.87 51.52
N GLN A 240 1.48 6.76 51.81
CA GLN A 240 2.33 7.94 52.00
C GLN A 240 2.41 8.80 50.71
N ALA A 241 2.48 8.15 49.54
CA ALA A 241 2.45 8.89 48.26
C ALA A 241 1.12 9.61 48.05
N LYS A 242 -0.03 9.00 48.43
CA LYS A 242 -1.35 9.64 48.40
C LYS A 242 -1.40 10.87 49.35
N ASP A 243 -0.88 10.73 50.54
CA ASP A 243 -0.83 11.82 51.55
C ASP A 243 0.05 12.97 51.07
N LEU A 244 1.06 12.72 50.25
CA LEU A 244 1.87 13.74 49.59
C LEU A 244 1.22 14.37 48.36
N GLY A 245 -0.01 14.00 47.99
CA GLY A 245 -0.76 14.49 46.84
C GLY A 245 -0.59 13.67 45.56
N GLY A 246 -0.14 12.38 45.70
CA GLY A 246 -0.05 11.44 44.59
C GLY A 246 1.01 11.73 43.55
N LEU A 247 0.90 11.14 42.39
CA LEU A 247 1.85 11.32 41.28
C LEU A 247 1.78 12.72 40.70
N HIS A 248 2.96 13.39 40.56
CA HIS A 248 3.10 14.67 39.88
C HIS A 248 3.58 14.46 38.44
N VAL A 249 2.78 14.84 37.45
CA VAL A 249 3.08 14.70 36.03
C VAL A 249 3.52 16.06 35.46
N ILE A 250 4.70 16.11 34.89
CA ILE A 250 5.24 17.29 34.21
C ILE A 250 5.27 17.01 32.69
N GLY A 251 4.60 17.86 31.89
CA GLY A 251 4.73 17.87 30.44
C GLY A 251 5.76 18.92 30.03
N THR A 252 6.74 18.55 29.20
CA THR A 252 7.78 19.48 28.76
C THR A 252 7.34 20.34 27.58
N GLU A 253 6.30 19.92 26.86
CA GLU A 253 5.70 20.62 25.71
C GLU A 253 4.26 20.18 25.51
N ARG A 254 3.49 20.95 24.74
CA ARG A 254 2.21 20.50 24.21
C ARG A 254 2.43 19.71 22.92
N HIS A 255 1.65 18.65 22.73
CA HIS A 255 1.67 17.83 21.54
C HIS A 255 0.74 18.41 20.46
N GLU A 256 0.95 18.00 19.21
CA GLU A 256 0.09 18.39 18.10
C GLU A 256 -1.38 17.98 18.31
N ALA A 257 -1.62 16.87 18.99
CA ALA A 257 -2.96 16.39 19.31
C ALA A 257 -3.25 16.49 20.81
N ARG A 258 -4.37 17.15 21.16
CA ARG A 258 -4.82 17.31 22.56
C ARG A 258 -5.01 15.98 23.28
N ARG A 259 -5.42 14.92 22.56
CA ARG A 259 -5.56 13.58 23.15
C ARG A 259 -4.26 13.06 23.75
N ILE A 260 -3.10 13.40 23.19
CA ILE A 260 -1.80 12.95 23.72
C ILE A 260 -1.50 13.68 25.04
N ASP A 261 -1.78 14.96 25.12
CA ASP A 261 -1.66 15.72 26.36
C ASP A 261 -2.58 15.13 27.47
N LEU A 262 -3.82 14.79 27.10
CA LEU A 262 -4.77 14.14 28.00
C LEU A 262 -4.31 12.75 28.43
N GLN A 263 -3.68 11.97 27.55
CA GLN A 263 -3.10 10.68 27.89
C GLN A 263 -1.93 10.81 28.87
N LEU A 264 -1.11 11.86 28.72
CA LEU A 264 -0.02 12.16 29.66
C LEU A 264 -0.61 12.59 31.03
N ARG A 265 -1.55 13.56 31.04
CA ARG A 265 -2.26 13.97 32.26
C ARG A 265 -2.94 12.78 32.97
N GLY A 266 -3.53 11.85 32.17
CA GLY A 266 -4.20 10.65 32.65
C GLY A 266 -3.29 9.61 33.30
N ARG A 267 -1.97 9.84 33.35
CA ARG A 267 -1.05 8.98 34.09
C ARG A 267 -1.18 9.13 35.59
N CYS A 268 -1.71 10.27 36.09
CA CYS A 268 -1.99 10.51 37.50
C CYS A 268 -3.50 10.73 37.75
N GLY A 269 -3.91 10.67 38.99
CA GLY A 269 -5.31 10.85 39.42
C GLY A 269 -6.22 9.70 38.98
N ARG A 270 -5.71 8.46 38.95
CA ARG A 270 -6.44 7.25 38.58
C ARG A 270 -7.27 6.74 39.78
N GLN A 271 -8.47 6.19 39.49
CA GLN A 271 -9.33 5.57 40.47
C GLN A 271 -9.61 6.42 41.71
N GLY A 272 -9.67 7.77 41.55
CA GLY A 272 -9.89 8.71 42.63
C GLY A 272 -8.67 9.00 43.50
N ASP A 273 -7.48 8.55 43.08
CA ASP A 273 -6.24 8.91 43.77
C ASP A 273 -5.92 10.40 43.53
N PRO A 274 -5.29 11.08 44.52
CA PRO A 274 -4.77 12.42 44.31
C PRO A 274 -3.68 12.43 43.25
N GLY A 275 -3.47 13.57 42.61
CA GLY A 275 -2.43 13.75 41.59
C GLY A 275 -2.36 15.19 41.13
N SER A 276 -1.33 15.57 40.40
CA SER A 276 -1.29 16.85 39.71
C SER A 276 -0.57 16.75 38.36
N SER A 277 -0.95 17.62 37.43
CA SER A 277 -0.33 17.67 36.10
C SER A 277 -0.11 19.10 35.67
N LYS A 278 1.14 19.47 35.36
CA LYS A 278 1.57 20.80 34.93
C LYS A 278 2.40 20.75 33.68
N PHE A 279 2.12 21.64 32.73
CA PHE A 279 2.93 21.78 31.52
C PHE A 279 3.85 22.99 31.62
N PHE A 280 5.09 22.79 31.17
CA PHE A 280 6.12 23.84 31.05
C PHE A 280 6.38 24.04 29.55
N LEU A 281 6.12 25.25 29.08
CA LEU A 281 6.15 25.59 27.67
C LEU A 281 7.17 26.71 27.42
N SER A 282 7.71 26.77 26.21
CA SER A 282 8.54 27.84 25.71
C SER A 282 7.96 28.44 24.44
N LEU A 283 8.18 29.75 24.20
CA LEU A 283 7.89 30.33 22.89
C LEU A 283 8.75 29.80 21.76
N GLU A 284 9.79 29.03 22.10
CA GLU A 284 10.70 28.35 21.16
C GLU A 284 10.23 26.91 20.83
N ASP A 285 9.24 26.36 21.55
CA ASP A 285 8.65 25.06 21.27
C ASP A 285 7.96 25.04 19.90
N ASP A 286 7.97 23.91 19.21
CA ASP A 286 7.52 23.81 17.81
C ASP A 286 6.10 24.33 17.59
N ILE A 287 5.14 23.92 18.42
CA ILE A 287 3.76 24.44 18.34
C ILE A 287 3.72 25.95 18.55
N MET A 288 4.49 26.44 19.51
CA MET A 288 4.53 27.87 19.80
C MET A 288 5.17 28.65 18.67
N ARG A 289 6.20 28.11 18.02
CA ARG A 289 6.85 28.73 16.84
C ARG A 289 5.89 28.87 15.65
N ILE A 290 5.01 27.88 15.44
CA ILE A 290 4.02 27.92 14.34
C ILE A 290 2.96 29.00 14.58
N PHE A 291 2.49 29.21 15.82
CA PHE A 291 1.34 30.06 16.14
C PHE A 291 1.68 31.36 16.84
N ALA A 292 2.79 31.43 17.59
CA ALA A 292 3.28 32.62 18.24
C ALA A 292 4.47 33.17 17.45
N GLY A 293 4.22 33.86 16.34
CA GLY A 293 5.30 34.46 15.55
C GLY A 293 6.22 35.40 16.35
N PRO A 294 7.37 35.82 15.79
CA PRO A 294 8.38 36.64 16.51
C PRO A 294 7.86 37.92 17.16
N TRP A 295 6.72 38.38 16.68
CA TRP A 295 6.04 39.57 17.21
C TRP A 295 5.48 39.37 18.62
N VAL A 296 5.04 38.14 18.98
CA VAL A 296 4.52 37.83 20.32
C VAL A 296 5.61 38.05 21.38
N LYS A 297 6.82 37.56 21.12
CA LYS A 297 7.98 37.74 21.99
C LYS A 297 8.26 39.26 22.21
N LYS A 298 8.21 40.06 21.14
CA LYS A 298 8.42 41.53 21.22
C LYS A 298 7.33 42.21 22.02
N ILE A 299 6.06 41.88 21.84
CA ILE A 299 4.95 42.44 22.60
C ILE A 299 5.07 42.10 24.09
N LEU A 300 5.35 40.85 24.43
CA LEU A 300 5.49 40.44 25.83
C LEU A 300 6.69 41.13 26.51
N GLN A 301 7.80 41.27 25.79
CA GLN A 301 8.96 42.05 26.30
C GLN A 301 8.63 43.53 26.49
N SER A 302 7.87 44.12 25.56
CA SER A 302 7.44 45.54 25.73
C SER A 302 6.42 45.73 26.87
N ALA A 303 5.73 44.65 27.27
CA ALA A 303 4.82 44.63 28.43
C ALA A 303 5.55 44.35 29.77
N GLY A 304 6.90 44.34 29.79
CA GLY A 304 7.72 44.22 31.01
C GLY A 304 8.03 42.77 31.40
N TRP A 305 7.79 41.77 30.52
CA TRP A 305 8.11 40.38 30.80
C TRP A 305 9.62 40.14 30.77
N GLN A 306 10.14 39.65 31.90
CA GLN A 306 11.58 39.38 32.05
C GLN A 306 11.95 37.94 31.70
N GLU A 307 13.18 37.74 31.24
CA GLU A 307 13.70 36.40 30.96
C GLU A 307 13.77 35.60 32.28
N GLY A 308 13.13 34.44 32.31
CA GLY A 308 13.06 33.57 33.49
C GLY A 308 11.73 33.63 34.26
N GLU A 309 10.88 34.62 34.03
CA GLU A 309 9.54 34.67 34.60
C GLU A 309 8.57 33.79 33.81
N ALA A 310 7.71 33.05 34.51
CA ALA A 310 6.65 32.25 33.90
C ALA A 310 5.38 33.06 33.73
N ILE A 311 4.81 33.04 32.53
CA ILE A 311 3.42 33.50 32.33
C ILE A 311 2.49 32.35 32.65
N GLN A 312 1.63 32.54 33.63
CA GLN A 312 0.55 31.61 33.97
C GLN A 312 -0.77 32.28 33.67
N SER A 313 -1.39 31.96 32.54
CA SER A 313 -2.63 32.60 32.10
C SER A 313 -3.53 31.59 31.40
N SER A 314 -4.73 31.44 31.91
CA SER A 314 -5.76 30.57 31.27
C SER A 314 -6.16 31.05 29.87
N MET A 315 -5.97 32.35 29.57
CA MET A 315 -6.21 32.92 28.24
C MET A 315 -5.18 32.37 27.24
N VAL A 316 -3.91 32.32 27.64
CA VAL A 316 -2.84 31.78 26.76
C VAL A 316 -3.00 30.29 26.56
N SER A 317 -3.30 29.51 27.59
CA SER A 317 -3.58 28.07 27.46
C SER A 317 -4.74 27.80 26.48
N ARG A 318 -5.83 28.57 26.51
CA ARG A 318 -6.94 28.45 25.53
C ARG A 318 -6.51 28.78 24.11
N ARG A 319 -5.57 29.72 23.91
CA ARG A 319 -5.03 30.02 22.58
C ARG A 319 -4.21 28.86 22.04
N ILE A 320 -3.41 28.22 22.89
CA ILE A 320 -2.64 27.03 22.53
C ILE A 320 -3.58 25.87 22.16
N GLU A 321 -4.64 25.63 22.93
CA GLU A 321 -5.66 24.62 22.57
C GLU A 321 -6.34 24.91 21.22
N GLY A 322 -6.61 26.21 20.93
CA GLY A 322 -7.14 26.60 19.63
C GLY A 322 -6.16 26.35 18.48
N ALA A 323 -4.85 26.48 18.76
CA ALA A 323 -3.81 26.14 17.80
C ALA A 323 -3.73 24.63 17.55
N GLN A 324 -3.74 23.83 18.62
CA GLN A 324 -3.78 22.36 18.52
C GLN A 324 -5.00 21.88 17.71
N LYS A 325 -6.17 22.47 17.95
CA LYS A 325 -7.38 22.14 17.20
C LYS A 325 -7.22 22.37 15.68
N LYS A 326 -6.56 23.46 15.28
CA LYS A 326 -6.28 23.72 13.86
C LYS A 326 -5.32 22.69 13.25
N ILE A 327 -4.32 22.23 14.02
CA ILE A 327 -3.43 21.16 13.57
C ILE A 327 -4.20 19.84 13.43
N GLU A 328 -5.03 19.50 14.43
CA GLU A 328 -5.89 18.31 14.39
C GLU A 328 -6.82 18.34 13.17
N GLU A 329 -7.48 19.48 12.89
CA GLU A 329 -8.32 19.67 11.71
C GLU A 329 -7.54 19.48 10.40
N ARG A 330 -6.33 20.05 10.30
CA ARG A 330 -5.47 19.86 9.12
C ARG A 330 -5.05 18.39 8.94
N ASN A 331 -4.63 17.75 10.02
CA ASN A 331 -4.24 16.35 9.99
C ASN A 331 -5.42 15.42 9.64
N PHE A 332 -6.63 15.78 10.13
CA PHE A 332 -7.86 15.09 9.74
C PHE A 332 -8.14 15.22 8.24
N GLU A 333 -8.02 16.42 7.66
CA GLU A 333 -8.22 16.64 6.22
C GLU A 333 -7.20 15.83 5.39
N ILE A 334 -5.95 15.72 5.83
CA ILE A 334 -4.93 14.87 5.18
C ILE A 334 -5.36 13.40 5.21
N ARG A 335 -5.77 12.88 6.39
CA ARG A 335 -6.24 11.48 6.53
C ARG A 335 -7.51 11.21 5.71
N LYS A 336 -8.43 12.16 5.68
CA LYS A 336 -9.66 12.08 4.88
C LYS A 336 -9.36 12.03 3.40
N ASN A 337 -8.49 12.91 2.90
CA ASN A 337 -8.08 12.89 1.49
C ASN A 337 -7.43 11.55 1.11
N LEU A 338 -6.56 11.02 1.97
CA LEU A 338 -5.96 9.70 1.76
C LEU A 338 -7.01 8.60 1.63
N LEU A 339 -8.02 8.62 2.50
CA LEU A 339 -9.11 7.64 2.48
C LEU A 339 -9.95 7.76 1.20
N GLU A 340 -10.28 8.98 0.76
CA GLU A 340 -11.08 9.22 -0.45
C GLU A 340 -10.40 8.68 -1.72
N TYR A 341 -9.07 8.76 -1.81
CA TYR A 341 -8.31 8.10 -2.88
C TYR A 341 -8.29 6.57 -2.73
N ASP A 342 -8.11 6.05 -1.51
CA ASP A 342 -8.06 4.61 -1.28
C ASP A 342 -9.42 3.92 -1.41
N GLU A 343 -10.53 4.66 -1.29
CA GLU A 343 -11.88 4.12 -1.43
C GLU A 343 -12.12 3.54 -2.83
N ILE A 344 -11.52 4.15 -3.86
CA ILE A 344 -11.57 3.64 -5.24
C ILE A 344 -10.81 2.32 -5.35
N ASN A 345 -9.60 2.28 -4.80
CA ASN A 345 -8.80 1.06 -4.75
C ASN A 345 -9.47 -0.04 -3.94
N ASP A 346 -10.21 0.31 -2.88
CA ASP A 346 -10.93 -0.66 -2.04
C ASP A 346 -12.07 -1.35 -2.79
N VAL A 347 -12.84 -0.59 -3.57
CA VAL A 347 -13.89 -1.15 -4.43
C VAL A 347 -13.31 -2.11 -5.47
N GLN A 348 -12.22 -1.72 -6.11
CA GLN A 348 -11.52 -2.55 -7.11
C GLN A 348 -10.92 -3.80 -6.45
N ARG A 349 -10.30 -3.66 -5.30
CA ARG A 349 -9.71 -4.75 -4.51
C ARG A 349 -10.76 -5.80 -4.15
N LYS A 350 -11.92 -5.39 -3.66
CA LYS A 350 -13.02 -6.30 -3.32
C LYS A 350 -13.43 -7.13 -4.52
N LYS A 351 -13.67 -6.50 -5.67
CA LYS A 351 -14.06 -7.21 -6.90
C LYS A 351 -13.01 -8.23 -7.35
N ILE A 352 -11.72 -7.86 -7.34
CA ILE A 352 -10.64 -8.77 -7.72
C ILE A 352 -10.52 -9.93 -6.71
N TYR A 353 -10.66 -9.65 -5.42
CA TYR A 353 -10.54 -10.68 -4.39
C TYR A 353 -11.74 -11.60 -4.35
N GLU A 354 -12.95 -11.10 -4.60
CA GLU A 354 -14.17 -11.92 -4.79
C GLU A 354 -14.00 -12.86 -5.98
N TYR A 355 -13.54 -12.33 -7.12
CA TYR A 355 -13.27 -13.15 -8.31
C TYR A 355 -12.18 -14.19 -8.04
N ARG A 356 -11.08 -13.81 -7.42
CA ARG A 356 -9.99 -14.71 -7.04
C ARG A 356 -10.46 -15.79 -6.06
N GLN A 357 -11.27 -15.43 -5.09
CA GLN A 357 -11.82 -16.36 -4.11
C GLN A 357 -12.80 -17.34 -4.76
N ALA A 358 -13.62 -16.90 -5.70
CA ALA A 358 -14.50 -17.76 -6.46
C ALA A 358 -13.70 -18.85 -7.21
N ILE A 359 -12.60 -18.48 -7.87
CA ILE A 359 -11.70 -19.46 -8.53
C ILE A 359 -11.13 -20.46 -7.52
N LEU A 360 -10.71 -20.02 -6.32
CA LEU A 360 -10.18 -20.88 -5.26
C LEU A 360 -11.26 -21.81 -4.68
N ASN A 361 -12.48 -21.34 -4.57
CA ASN A 361 -13.61 -22.10 -4.03
C ASN A 361 -14.14 -23.15 -5.03
N GLY A 362 -13.59 -23.21 -6.24
CA GLY A 362 -13.92 -24.23 -7.22
C GLY A 362 -15.02 -23.83 -8.23
N THR A 363 -15.18 -22.53 -8.49
CA THR A 363 -16.03 -22.06 -9.58
C THR A 363 -15.63 -22.72 -10.90
N ASN A 364 -16.62 -23.00 -11.75
CA ASN A 364 -16.42 -23.60 -13.06
C ASN A 364 -15.53 -22.73 -13.96
N CYS A 365 -14.20 -23.01 -13.94
CA CYS A 365 -13.21 -22.25 -14.73
C CYS A 365 -13.49 -22.34 -16.24
N ARG A 366 -14.04 -23.45 -16.70
CA ARG A 366 -14.42 -23.63 -18.11
C ARG A 366 -15.43 -22.60 -18.59
N GLU A 367 -16.47 -22.35 -17.82
CA GLU A 367 -17.50 -21.35 -18.11
C GLU A 367 -16.90 -19.95 -18.17
N LEU A 368 -16.10 -19.58 -17.18
CA LEU A 368 -15.39 -18.29 -17.17
C LEU A 368 -14.50 -18.09 -18.41
N LEU A 369 -13.82 -19.15 -18.85
CA LEU A 369 -12.99 -19.10 -20.05
C LEU A 369 -13.79 -18.97 -21.34
N LEU A 370 -14.92 -19.67 -21.45
CA LEU A 370 -15.82 -19.55 -22.60
C LEU A 370 -16.45 -18.16 -22.68
N GLU A 371 -16.85 -17.57 -21.57
CA GLU A 371 -17.28 -16.17 -21.50
C GLU A 371 -16.19 -15.20 -21.95
N MET A 372 -14.92 -15.41 -21.51
CA MET A 372 -13.80 -14.59 -21.94
C MET A 372 -13.55 -14.72 -23.45
N ILE A 373 -13.68 -15.92 -24.02
CA ILE A 373 -13.56 -16.17 -25.46
C ILE A 373 -14.66 -15.40 -26.20
N GLU A 374 -15.91 -15.54 -25.77
CA GLU A 374 -17.05 -14.84 -26.37
C GLU A 374 -16.88 -13.34 -26.36
N GLN A 375 -16.53 -12.75 -25.22
CA GLN A 375 -16.25 -11.32 -25.09
C GLN A 375 -15.13 -10.85 -26.03
N GLN A 376 -14.03 -11.59 -26.12
CA GLN A 376 -12.90 -11.20 -26.97
C GLN A 376 -13.24 -11.31 -28.44
N VAL A 377 -13.94 -12.37 -28.83
CA VAL A 377 -14.40 -12.54 -30.21
C VAL A 377 -15.36 -11.41 -30.56
N GLY A 378 -16.34 -11.12 -29.70
CA GLY A 378 -17.29 -10.02 -29.88
C GLY A 378 -16.57 -8.69 -30.12
N ASN A 379 -15.70 -8.29 -29.20
CA ASN A 379 -14.93 -7.04 -29.28
C ASN A 379 -14.06 -6.97 -30.56
N ALA A 380 -13.40 -8.08 -30.91
CA ALA A 380 -12.55 -8.14 -32.09
C ALA A 380 -13.37 -8.04 -33.39
N MET A 381 -14.51 -8.73 -33.48
CA MET A 381 -15.39 -8.70 -34.64
C MET A 381 -16.07 -7.32 -34.81
N GLU A 382 -16.50 -6.71 -33.73
CA GLU A 382 -17.01 -5.32 -33.77
C GLU A 382 -15.96 -4.37 -34.34
N SER A 383 -14.69 -4.52 -33.96
CA SER A 383 -13.60 -3.72 -34.47
C SER A 383 -13.28 -4.02 -35.94
N TYR A 384 -12.98 -5.29 -36.27
CA TYR A 384 -12.51 -5.66 -37.59
C TYR A 384 -13.57 -5.50 -38.68
N LEU A 385 -14.82 -5.83 -38.37
CA LEU A 385 -15.92 -5.74 -39.31
C LEU A 385 -16.64 -4.39 -39.30
N SER A 386 -16.11 -3.43 -38.55
CA SER A 386 -16.58 -2.03 -38.64
C SER A 386 -16.33 -1.48 -40.04
N SER A 387 -17.33 -0.77 -40.59
CA SER A 387 -17.21 -0.07 -41.87
C SER A 387 -16.08 0.96 -41.91
N THR A 388 -15.52 1.34 -40.74
CA THR A 388 -14.43 2.32 -40.61
C THR A 388 -13.07 1.67 -40.44
N PHE A 389 -13.00 0.35 -40.21
CA PHE A 389 -11.75 -0.34 -39.85
C PHE A 389 -10.62 -0.10 -40.84
N GLY A 390 -10.88 -0.25 -42.14
CA GLY A 390 -9.87 -0.03 -43.18
C GLY A 390 -9.35 1.41 -43.22
N ALA A 391 -10.25 2.39 -43.14
CA ALA A 391 -9.90 3.78 -43.10
C ALA A 391 -9.12 4.17 -41.84
N GLU A 392 -9.49 3.64 -40.68
CA GLU A 392 -8.78 3.85 -39.39
C GLU A 392 -7.40 3.19 -39.38
N SER A 393 -7.32 1.97 -39.92
CA SER A 393 -6.04 1.24 -40.07
C SER A 393 -5.09 1.96 -40.99
N PHE A 394 -5.59 2.48 -42.13
CA PHE A 394 -4.80 3.28 -43.07
C PHE A 394 -4.36 4.60 -42.42
N ALA A 395 -5.25 5.28 -41.70
CA ALA A 395 -4.92 6.50 -40.96
C ALA A 395 -3.80 6.26 -39.94
N ALA A 396 -3.87 5.18 -39.17
CA ALA A 396 -2.84 4.83 -38.20
C ALA A 396 -1.49 4.53 -38.86
N TYR A 397 -1.49 3.78 -39.96
CA TYR A 397 -0.31 3.49 -40.75
C TYR A 397 0.30 4.79 -41.37
N ALA A 398 -0.51 5.56 -42.08
CA ALA A 398 -0.07 6.81 -42.72
C ALA A 398 0.41 7.84 -41.68
N SER A 399 -0.22 7.91 -40.51
CA SER A 399 0.23 8.75 -39.40
C SER A 399 1.63 8.38 -38.91
N GLY A 400 1.94 7.08 -38.84
CA GLY A 400 3.28 6.60 -38.50
C GLY A 400 4.32 6.99 -39.52
N GLU A 401 4.06 6.71 -40.82
CA GLU A 401 4.98 6.99 -41.92
C GLU A 401 5.21 8.50 -42.13
N LEU A 402 4.15 9.29 -42.08
CA LEU A 402 4.21 10.75 -42.30
C LEU A 402 4.52 11.53 -40.99
N SER A 403 4.62 10.84 -39.85
CA SER A 403 4.80 11.45 -38.54
C SER A 403 3.78 12.58 -38.29
N THR A 404 2.54 12.42 -38.75
CA THR A 404 1.46 13.40 -38.67
C THR A 404 0.19 12.72 -38.20
N PRO A 405 -0.51 13.23 -37.18
CA PRO A 405 -1.77 12.63 -36.69
C PRO A 405 -2.86 12.77 -37.76
N LEU A 406 -3.33 11.64 -38.30
CA LEU A 406 -4.41 11.59 -39.29
C LEU A 406 -5.60 10.86 -38.71
N GLU A 407 -6.79 11.36 -38.97
CA GLU A 407 -8.03 10.73 -38.49
C GLU A 407 -8.66 9.84 -39.56
N GLY A 408 -9.10 8.63 -39.21
CA GLY A 408 -9.69 7.67 -40.14
C GLY A 408 -10.89 8.20 -40.90
N LYS A 409 -11.63 9.16 -40.34
CA LYS A 409 -12.83 9.75 -41.00
C LYS A 409 -12.54 10.37 -42.38
N ILE A 410 -11.33 10.91 -42.62
CA ILE A 410 -10.98 11.54 -43.86
C ILE A 410 -10.71 10.55 -44.99
N PHE A 411 -10.55 9.28 -44.69
CA PHE A 411 -10.28 8.20 -45.65
C PHE A 411 -11.47 7.31 -45.94
N ARG A 412 -12.65 7.61 -45.38
CA ARG A 412 -13.84 6.80 -45.60
C ARG A 412 -14.33 6.82 -47.02
N GLY A 413 -14.37 5.64 -47.64
CA GLY A 413 -14.84 5.47 -49.00
C GLY A 413 -13.86 5.91 -50.09
N GLU A 414 -12.63 6.31 -49.71
CA GLU A 414 -11.59 6.68 -50.64
C GLU A 414 -10.82 5.48 -51.19
N ASP A 415 -10.45 5.53 -52.46
CA ASP A 415 -9.50 4.59 -53.00
C ASP A 415 -8.08 4.93 -52.53
N PHE A 416 -7.15 3.99 -52.74
CA PHE A 416 -5.76 4.17 -52.26
C PHE A 416 -5.08 5.43 -52.81
N ASN A 417 -5.33 5.76 -54.07
CA ASN A 417 -4.66 6.91 -54.68
C ASN A 417 -5.21 8.23 -54.10
N SER A 418 -6.52 8.32 -53.93
CA SER A 418 -7.17 9.42 -53.26
C SER A 418 -6.72 9.54 -51.80
N ALA A 419 -6.74 8.44 -51.06
CA ALA A 419 -6.32 8.41 -49.66
C ALA A 419 -4.85 8.79 -49.45
N LYS A 420 -3.96 8.36 -50.37
CA LYS A 420 -2.55 8.74 -50.36
C LYS A 420 -2.39 10.26 -50.56
N MET A 421 -3.12 10.84 -51.54
CA MET A 421 -3.08 12.28 -51.80
C MET A 421 -3.59 13.07 -50.58
N ILE A 422 -4.73 12.65 -49.99
CA ILE A 422 -5.29 13.30 -48.80
C ILE A 422 -4.31 13.24 -47.64
N ALA A 423 -3.66 12.09 -47.41
CA ALA A 423 -2.70 11.92 -46.31
C ALA A 423 -1.47 12.84 -46.52
N GLN A 424 -0.95 12.92 -47.74
CA GLN A 424 0.19 13.79 -48.04
C GLN A 424 -0.19 15.28 -47.97
N ASP A 425 -1.35 15.68 -48.47
CA ASP A 425 -1.86 17.04 -48.36
C ASP A 425 -2.05 17.49 -46.90
N GLU A 426 -2.62 16.63 -46.06
CA GLU A 426 -2.81 16.93 -44.63
C GLU A 426 -1.48 16.99 -43.87
N ALA A 427 -0.53 16.14 -44.24
CA ALA A 427 0.82 16.20 -43.70
C ALA A 427 1.56 17.49 -44.14
N GLU A 428 1.37 17.95 -45.36
CA GLU A 428 1.91 19.24 -45.85
C GLU A 428 1.30 20.43 -45.09
N ARG A 429 -0.01 20.44 -44.84
CA ARG A 429 -0.67 21.48 -44.04
C ARG A 429 -0.21 21.51 -42.58
N THR A 430 -0.07 20.32 -41.98
CA THR A 430 0.44 20.21 -40.63
C THR A 430 1.89 20.69 -40.56
N ALA A 431 2.72 20.29 -41.54
CA ALA A 431 4.11 20.74 -41.64
C ALA A 431 4.22 22.27 -41.77
N GLU A 432 3.36 22.91 -42.57
CA GLU A 432 3.29 24.36 -42.67
C GLU A 432 2.98 25.03 -41.34
N THR A 433 1.97 24.52 -40.61
CA THR A 433 1.58 25.03 -39.31
C THR A 433 2.69 24.85 -38.27
N ASP A 434 3.32 23.68 -38.23
CA ASP A 434 4.41 23.35 -37.31
C ASP A 434 5.64 24.23 -37.58
N ILE A 435 6.00 24.43 -38.84
CA ILE A 435 7.14 25.31 -39.28
C ILE A 435 6.90 26.75 -38.84
N LEU A 436 5.72 27.29 -39.07
CA LEU A 436 5.40 28.67 -38.69
C LEU A 436 5.46 28.83 -37.17
N SER A 437 4.89 27.88 -36.42
CA SER A 437 4.93 27.90 -34.97
C SER A 437 6.35 27.82 -34.40
N GLU A 438 7.19 26.95 -34.96
CA GLU A 438 8.58 26.80 -34.53
C GLU A 438 9.44 28.02 -34.91
N ILE A 439 9.18 28.68 -36.03
CA ILE A 439 9.84 29.94 -36.40
C ILE A 439 9.50 31.01 -35.35
N ASP A 440 8.22 31.18 -35.00
CA ASP A 440 7.79 32.15 -34.00
C ASP A 440 8.41 31.90 -32.63
N GLN A 441 8.60 30.63 -32.24
CA GLN A 441 9.20 30.26 -30.95
C GLN A 441 10.72 30.42 -30.93
N ASN A 442 11.43 30.02 -31.99
CA ASN A 442 12.88 29.99 -32.02
C ASN A 442 13.53 31.23 -32.66
N LEU A 443 12.78 32.00 -33.47
CA LEU A 443 13.25 33.17 -34.19
C LEU A 443 12.22 34.33 -34.07
N PRO A 444 11.89 34.79 -32.84
CA PRO A 444 10.88 35.84 -32.64
C PRO A 444 11.23 37.15 -33.38
N ASP A 445 10.17 37.90 -33.80
CA ASP A 445 10.31 39.11 -34.57
C ASP A 445 11.11 40.24 -33.91
N ASP A 446 10.99 40.36 -32.58
CA ASP A 446 11.46 41.52 -31.85
C ASP A 446 12.88 41.38 -31.25
N GLU A 447 13.54 40.21 -31.31
CA GLU A 447 14.80 39.95 -30.61
C GLU A 447 15.79 39.08 -31.42
N GLU A 448 16.47 39.65 -32.40
CA GLU A 448 17.50 38.93 -33.19
C GLU A 448 18.62 38.29 -32.37
N ALA A 449 18.92 38.82 -31.18
CA ALA A 449 19.94 38.30 -30.31
C ALA A 449 19.58 36.93 -29.68
N GLU A 450 18.31 36.59 -29.66
CA GLU A 450 17.81 35.34 -29.10
C GLU A 450 17.51 34.25 -30.14
N TRP A 451 17.76 34.52 -31.44
CA TRP A 451 17.48 33.56 -32.49
C TRP A 451 18.26 32.26 -32.39
N ASN A 452 17.55 31.14 -32.32
CA ASN A 452 18.10 29.78 -32.16
C ASN A 452 18.03 28.99 -33.48
N TRP A 453 18.90 29.34 -34.44
CA TRP A 453 19.02 28.66 -35.72
C TRP A 453 19.31 27.16 -35.63
N ARG A 454 19.98 26.75 -34.56
CA ARG A 454 20.31 25.34 -34.33
C ARG A 454 19.05 24.55 -33.99
N ALA A 455 18.18 25.08 -33.12
CA ALA A 455 16.91 24.43 -32.81
C ALA A 455 16.04 24.24 -34.05
N MET A 456 16.01 25.24 -34.95
CA MET A 456 15.30 25.13 -36.23
C MET A 456 15.88 24.04 -37.15
N ALA A 457 17.20 23.94 -37.25
CA ALA A 457 17.85 22.89 -38.03
C ALA A 457 17.57 21.50 -37.44
N ASP A 458 17.69 21.36 -36.12
CA ASP A 458 17.42 20.12 -35.39
C ASP A 458 15.94 19.70 -35.51
N PHE A 459 15.00 20.63 -35.46
CA PHE A 459 13.58 20.39 -35.68
C PHE A 459 13.32 19.88 -37.11
N ALA A 460 13.79 20.58 -38.14
CA ALA A 460 13.58 20.21 -39.55
C ALA A 460 14.22 18.84 -39.89
N ASN A 461 15.39 18.55 -39.29
CA ASN A 461 16.09 17.29 -39.51
C ASN A 461 15.41 16.13 -38.80
N ARG A 462 14.90 16.30 -37.57
CA ARG A 462 14.17 15.24 -36.84
C ARG A 462 12.85 14.91 -37.51
N ARG A 463 12.14 15.92 -38.02
CA ARG A 463 10.80 15.78 -38.58
C ARG A 463 10.81 15.21 -40.00
N TRP A 464 11.66 15.76 -40.88
CA TRP A 464 11.65 15.44 -42.31
C TRP A 464 12.98 14.93 -42.84
N GLN A 465 13.99 14.69 -42.04
CA GLN A 465 15.32 14.18 -42.41
C GLN A 465 16.04 15.02 -43.49
N LEU A 466 15.92 16.34 -43.42
CA LEU A 466 16.36 17.25 -44.48
C LEU A 466 17.88 17.48 -44.53
N ASN A 467 18.61 17.02 -43.48
CA ASN A 467 20.07 17.19 -43.36
C ASN A 467 20.55 18.66 -43.47
N LEU A 468 19.78 19.60 -42.96
CA LEU A 468 20.07 21.02 -42.92
C LEU A 468 20.99 21.36 -41.74
N ASN A 469 21.80 22.41 -41.89
CA ASN A 469 22.62 22.95 -40.83
C ASN A 469 22.34 24.43 -40.60
N GLU A 470 22.73 24.91 -39.41
CA GLU A 470 22.53 26.29 -38.99
C GLU A 470 23.05 27.33 -40.04
N SER A 471 24.19 27.05 -40.67
CA SER A 471 24.80 27.95 -41.65
C SER A 471 23.97 28.05 -42.94
N GLN A 472 23.25 26.99 -43.32
CA GLN A 472 22.36 27.00 -44.49
C GLN A 472 21.12 27.84 -44.20
N LEU A 473 20.52 27.64 -42.99
CA LEU A 473 19.33 28.41 -42.61
C LEU A 473 19.64 29.92 -42.48
N LYS A 474 20.78 30.26 -41.88
CA LYS A 474 21.23 31.66 -41.78
C LYS A 474 21.43 32.34 -43.15
N LYS A 475 21.84 31.58 -44.19
CA LYS A 475 21.97 32.12 -45.54
C LYS A 475 20.64 32.42 -46.20
N VAL A 476 19.61 31.66 -45.90
CA VAL A 476 18.24 31.87 -46.37
C VAL A 476 17.64 33.13 -45.74
N GLY A 477 18.00 33.39 -44.48
CA GLY A 477 17.44 34.49 -43.73
C GLY A 477 16.04 34.15 -43.15
N ARG A 478 15.61 34.93 -42.14
CA ARG A 478 14.37 34.67 -41.41
C ARG A 478 13.13 34.84 -42.31
N ASP A 479 13.11 35.86 -43.17
CA ASP A 479 11.95 36.22 -43.99
C ASP A 479 11.59 35.17 -45.05
N GLU A 480 12.59 34.48 -45.60
CA GLU A 480 12.42 33.44 -46.62
C GLU A 480 12.44 32.03 -46.02
N LEU A 481 12.70 31.89 -44.67
CA LEU A 481 12.91 30.62 -44.04
C LEU A 481 11.66 29.74 -44.06
N ALA A 482 10.50 30.32 -43.83
CA ALA A 482 9.22 29.59 -43.82
C ALA A 482 8.99 28.92 -45.18
N GLU A 483 9.06 29.70 -46.26
CA GLU A 483 8.85 29.20 -47.64
C GLU A 483 9.87 28.14 -48.00
N PHE A 484 11.14 28.36 -47.67
CA PHE A 484 12.22 27.40 -47.90
C PHE A 484 12.00 26.07 -47.17
N LEU A 485 11.63 26.10 -45.87
CA LEU A 485 11.40 24.88 -45.09
C LEU A 485 10.12 24.15 -45.52
N ILE A 486 9.05 24.88 -45.85
CA ILE A 486 7.81 24.31 -46.39
C ILE A 486 8.09 23.58 -47.71
N GLU A 487 8.83 24.19 -48.65
CA GLU A 487 9.19 23.53 -49.90
C GLU A 487 10.01 22.27 -49.69
N LYS A 488 10.98 22.29 -48.78
CA LYS A 488 11.82 21.13 -48.43
C LYS A 488 11.01 20.03 -47.72
N ALA A 489 10.14 20.38 -46.77
CA ALA A 489 9.25 19.45 -46.08
C ALA A 489 8.29 18.77 -47.07
N ARG A 490 7.65 19.53 -47.93
CA ARG A 490 6.79 19.06 -49.04
C ARG A 490 7.52 18.06 -49.92
N GLY A 491 8.74 18.39 -50.36
CA GLY A 491 9.54 17.51 -51.19
C GLY A 491 9.99 16.22 -50.45
N SER A 492 10.07 16.22 -49.15
CA SER A 492 10.32 15.02 -48.34
C SER A 492 9.03 14.18 -48.14
N ILE A 493 7.91 14.82 -47.79
CA ILE A 493 6.61 14.18 -47.59
C ILE A 493 6.17 13.44 -48.86
N GLN A 494 6.29 14.05 -50.02
CA GLN A 494 5.92 13.45 -51.30
C GLN A 494 6.76 12.24 -51.69
N LYS A 495 7.97 12.09 -51.15
CA LYS A 495 8.85 10.93 -51.38
C LYS A 495 8.53 9.74 -50.48
N ILE A 496 7.77 9.95 -49.42
CA ILE A 496 7.39 8.88 -48.53
C ILE A 496 6.39 7.96 -49.27
N GLY A 497 6.76 6.70 -49.42
CA GLY A 497 5.93 5.69 -50.06
C GLY A 497 4.88 5.17 -49.07
N LEU A 498 3.61 5.20 -49.44
CA LEU A 498 2.51 4.61 -48.64
C LEU A 498 1.97 3.32 -49.29
N GLU A 499 2.73 2.69 -50.17
CA GLU A 499 2.28 1.56 -51.00
C GLU A 499 1.90 0.33 -50.14
N GLU A 500 2.57 0.13 -49.03
CA GLU A 500 2.26 -0.98 -48.08
C GLU A 500 0.87 -0.81 -47.44
N GLY A 501 0.41 0.44 -47.28
CA GLY A 501 -0.93 0.75 -46.75
C GLY A 501 -2.07 0.43 -47.73
N LYS A 502 -1.78 0.12 -49.02
CA LYS A 502 -2.81 -0.19 -50.01
C LYS A 502 -3.74 -1.35 -49.56
N GLN A 503 -3.17 -2.36 -48.91
CA GLN A 503 -3.91 -3.53 -48.43
C GLN A 503 -4.91 -3.18 -47.33
N LEU A 504 -4.67 -2.07 -46.60
CA LEU A 504 -5.55 -1.63 -45.49
C LEU A 504 -6.86 -1.00 -45.99
N LEU A 505 -6.88 -0.52 -47.24
CA LEU A 505 -8.07 0.01 -47.89
C LEU A 505 -8.79 -1.01 -48.79
N ASP A 506 -8.33 -2.28 -48.78
CA ASP A 506 -9.05 -3.34 -49.46
C ASP A 506 -10.42 -3.56 -48.82
N PRO A 507 -11.53 -3.69 -49.57
CA PRO A 507 -12.85 -3.97 -49.01
C PRO A 507 -12.90 -5.21 -48.08
N ASP A 508 -12.00 -6.18 -48.31
CA ASP A 508 -11.96 -7.42 -47.57
C ASP A 508 -10.98 -7.36 -46.36
N VAL A 509 -10.34 -6.21 -46.12
CA VAL A 509 -9.31 -6.09 -45.05
C VAL A 509 -9.85 -6.52 -43.67
N GLY A 510 -11.09 -6.19 -43.36
CA GLY A 510 -11.74 -6.56 -42.09
C GLY A 510 -11.88 -8.08 -41.95
N VAL A 511 -12.45 -8.77 -42.94
CA VAL A 511 -12.63 -10.23 -42.91
C VAL A 511 -11.30 -10.97 -42.97
N ILE A 512 -10.29 -10.44 -43.68
CA ILE A 512 -8.93 -10.98 -43.70
C ILE A 512 -8.26 -10.84 -42.32
N SER A 513 -8.43 -9.68 -41.67
CA SER A 513 -7.92 -9.44 -40.33
C SER A 513 -8.59 -10.30 -39.28
N ALA A 514 -9.92 -10.47 -39.34
CA ALA A 514 -10.69 -11.35 -38.49
C ALA A 514 -10.22 -12.83 -38.61
N SER A 515 -10.04 -13.31 -39.83
CA SER A 515 -9.53 -14.67 -40.12
C SER A 515 -8.13 -14.86 -39.53
N ARG A 516 -7.19 -13.96 -39.80
CA ARG A 516 -5.81 -14.02 -39.27
C ARG A 516 -5.77 -13.94 -37.74
N TRP A 517 -6.58 -13.06 -37.14
CA TRP A 517 -6.69 -12.96 -35.70
C TRP A 517 -7.19 -14.25 -35.06
N SER A 518 -8.24 -14.87 -35.64
CA SER A 518 -8.79 -16.13 -35.13
C SER A 518 -7.77 -17.27 -35.21
N GLU A 519 -7.00 -17.34 -36.30
CA GLU A 519 -5.91 -18.32 -36.46
C GLU A 519 -4.77 -18.04 -35.43
N ALA A 520 -4.34 -16.81 -35.29
CA ALA A 520 -3.27 -16.46 -34.37
C ALA A 520 -3.64 -16.62 -32.90
N LYS A 521 -4.91 -16.37 -32.55
CA LYS A 521 -5.40 -16.39 -31.17
C LYS A 521 -5.82 -17.79 -30.71
N PHE A 522 -6.57 -18.52 -31.53
CA PHE A 522 -7.22 -19.81 -31.18
C PHE A 522 -6.72 -20.99 -32.01
N GLY A 523 -5.82 -20.78 -32.97
CA GLY A 523 -5.39 -21.82 -33.92
C GLY A 523 -6.50 -22.24 -34.90
N VAL A 524 -7.53 -21.40 -35.07
CA VAL A 524 -8.72 -21.70 -35.88
C VAL A 524 -8.59 -21.11 -37.28
N GLN A 525 -8.45 -21.95 -38.28
CA GLN A 525 -8.41 -21.51 -39.69
C GLN A 525 -9.83 -21.31 -40.21
N ILE A 526 -10.11 -20.09 -40.70
CA ILE A 526 -11.37 -19.71 -41.32
C ILE A 526 -11.07 -19.05 -42.66
N GLU A 527 -11.65 -19.54 -43.74
CA GLU A 527 -11.47 -18.86 -45.01
C GLU A 527 -12.13 -17.46 -45.01
N PRO A 528 -11.43 -16.38 -45.34
CA PRO A 528 -12.03 -15.03 -45.36
C PRO A 528 -13.31 -14.93 -46.19
N ARG A 529 -13.41 -15.72 -47.24
CA ARG A 529 -14.60 -15.75 -48.13
C ARG A 529 -15.86 -16.20 -47.42
N THR A 530 -15.77 -17.05 -46.41
CA THR A 530 -16.92 -17.51 -45.62
C THR A 530 -17.47 -16.48 -44.66
N LEU A 531 -16.67 -15.47 -44.35
CA LEU A 531 -17.06 -14.35 -43.46
C LEU A 531 -17.64 -13.18 -44.22
N ARG A 532 -17.45 -13.14 -45.55
CA ARG A 532 -17.97 -12.07 -46.40
C ARG A 532 -19.51 -12.10 -46.43
N ASP A 533 -20.12 -10.94 -46.41
CA ASP A 533 -21.57 -10.74 -46.45
C ASP A 533 -22.38 -11.29 -45.28
N LEU A 534 -21.73 -11.75 -44.22
CA LEU A 534 -22.37 -12.13 -42.98
C LEU A 534 -22.48 -10.92 -42.01
N GLU A 535 -23.58 -10.89 -41.26
CA GLU A 535 -23.72 -9.94 -40.16
C GLU A 535 -22.70 -10.24 -39.06
N VAL A 536 -22.22 -9.17 -38.40
CA VAL A 536 -21.20 -9.25 -37.31
C VAL A 536 -21.58 -10.29 -36.27
N ALA A 537 -22.84 -10.35 -35.86
CA ALA A 537 -23.33 -11.32 -34.88
C ALA A 537 -23.14 -12.79 -35.34
N LYS A 538 -23.39 -13.09 -36.63
CA LYS A 538 -23.25 -14.45 -37.19
C LYS A 538 -21.75 -14.82 -37.31
N VAL A 539 -20.91 -13.85 -37.66
CA VAL A 539 -19.46 -14.07 -37.71
C VAL A 539 -18.94 -14.35 -36.31
N THR A 540 -19.39 -13.58 -35.31
CA THR A 540 -19.04 -13.79 -33.89
C THR A 540 -19.44 -15.18 -33.44
N GLU A 541 -20.72 -15.57 -33.65
CA GLU A 541 -21.24 -16.90 -33.28
C GLU A 541 -20.41 -18.03 -33.93
N MET A 542 -20.09 -17.91 -35.22
CA MET A 542 -19.30 -18.90 -35.95
C MET A 542 -17.86 -19.03 -35.40
N ILE A 543 -17.20 -17.90 -35.07
CA ILE A 543 -15.85 -17.91 -34.53
C ILE A 543 -15.86 -18.45 -33.10
N VAL A 544 -16.83 -18.06 -32.27
CA VAL A 544 -17.01 -18.58 -30.90
C VAL A 544 -17.20 -20.10 -30.95
N ALA A 545 -18.11 -20.61 -31.82
CA ALA A 545 -18.33 -22.03 -31.96
C ALA A 545 -17.03 -22.80 -32.34
N LYS A 546 -16.28 -22.29 -33.31
CA LYS A 546 -14.97 -22.88 -33.70
C LYS A 546 -13.90 -22.75 -32.62
N ALA A 547 -13.85 -21.67 -31.88
CA ALA A 547 -12.93 -21.51 -30.74
C ALA A 547 -13.29 -22.48 -29.62
N THR A 548 -14.58 -22.71 -29.36
CA THR A 548 -15.06 -23.70 -28.40
C THR A 548 -14.70 -25.12 -28.85
N GLU A 549 -14.87 -25.48 -30.16
CA GLU A 549 -14.41 -26.76 -30.70
C GLU A 549 -12.89 -26.95 -30.55
N ALA A 550 -12.12 -25.90 -30.75
CA ALA A 550 -10.65 -25.94 -30.56
C ALA A 550 -10.29 -26.11 -29.07
N TYR A 551 -11.04 -25.50 -28.18
CA TYR A 551 -10.90 -25.67 -26.75
C TYR A 551 -11.27 -27.11 -26.31
N ASP A 552 -12.40 -27.64 -26.73
CA ASP A 552 -12.83 -29.04 -26.46
C ASP A 552 -11.79 -30.04 -26.95
N ARG A 553 -11.18 -29.78 -28.11
CA ARG A 553 -10.08 -30.61 -28.63
C ARG A 553 -8.86 -30.59 -27.72
N LYS A 554 -8.49 -29.38 -27.24
CA LYS A 554 -7.38 -29.20 -26.31
C LYS A 554 -7.66 -29.87 -24.96
N GLU A 555 -8.90 -29.84 -24.50
CA GLU A 555 -9.36 -30.53 -23.29
C GLU A 555 -9.19 -32.04 -23.38
N ALA A 556 -9.39 -32.62 -24.55
CA ALA A 556 -9.12 -34.05 -24.80
C ALA A 556 -7.61 -34.33 -24.95
N GLU A 557 -6.84 -33.45 -25.57
CA GLU A 557 -5.43 -33.65 -25.90
C GLU A 557 -4.49 -33.43 -24.71
N TYR A 558 -4.82 -32.43 -23.85
CA TYR A 558 -3.95 -32.02 -22.75
C TYR A 558 -3.62 -33.15 -21.76
N PRO A 559 -4.56 -33.97 -21.24
CA PRO A 559 -4.23 -35.07 -20.36
C PRO A 559 -3.32 -36.14 -21.05
N VAL A 560 -3.48 -36.39 -22.35
CA VAL A 560 -2.63 -37.29 -23.10
C VAL A 560 -1.19 -36.77 -23.16
N MET A 561 -1.02 -35.52 -23.51
CA MET A 561 0.30 -34.86 -23.54
C MET A 561 0.98 -34.84 -22.16
N ALA A 562 0.23 -34.48 -21.13
CA ALA A 562 0.72 -34.46 -19.74
C ALA A 562 1.15 -35.89 -19.29
N GLY A 563 0.36 -36.93 -19.60
CA GLY A 563 0.68 -38.32 -19.30
C GLY A 563 1.91 -38.80 -20.04
N MET A 564 1.97 -38.56 -21.34
CA MET A 564 3.15 -38.94 -22.14
C MET A 564 4.42 -38.25 -21.66
N TYR A 565 4.33 -36.97 -21.27
CA TYR A 565 5.47 -36.25 -20.73
C TYR A 565 5.89 -36.81 -19.35
N ARG A 566 4.96 -37.04 -18.47
CA ARG A 566 5.18 -37.56 -17.09
C ARG A 566 5.92 -38.90 -17.10
N PHE A 567 5.57 -39.79 -18.03
CA PHE A 567 6.14 -41.14 -18.14
C PHE A 567 7.26 -41.23 -19.17
N SER A 568 7.83 -40.11 -19.62
CA SER A 568 9.00 -40.03 -20.48
C SER A 568 10.24 -39.60 -19.71
N ASN A 569 11.26 -40.44 -19.63
CA ASN A 569 12.54 -40.15 -19.00
C ASN A 569 13.56 -39.68 -20.03
N ARG A 570 14.29 -38.60 -19.75
CA ARG A 570 15.45 -38.14 -20.52
C ARG A 570 16.66 -39.01 -20.17
N GLU A 571 17.04 -39.95 -21.02
CA GLU A 571 18.33 -40.64 -20.95
C GLU A 571 19.31 -40.04 -21.97
N ASN A 572 20.63 -40.31 -21.79
CA ASN A 572 21.69 -39.87 -22.70
C ASN A 572 21.52 -40.29 -24.17
N SER A 573 20.61 -41.22 -24.46
CA SER A 573 20.29 -41.77 -25.79
C SER A 573 18.97 -41.23 -26.39
N GLY A 574 18.26 -40.35 -25.73
CA GLY A 574 16.95 -39.81 -26.19
C GLY A 574 15.84 -39.94 -25.14
N LEU A 575 14.60 -39.55 -25.51
CA LEU A 575 13.41 -39.75 -24.69
C LEU A 575 13.04 -41.22 -24.68
N ARG A 576 13.07 -41.90 -23.53
CA ARG A 576 12.57 -43.23 -23.32
C ARG A 576 11.28 -43.19 -22.54
N MET A 577 10.20 -43.73 -23.11
CA MET A 577 8.88 -43.80 -22.51
C MET A 577 8.73 -45.06 -21.67
N ASP A 578 8.28 -44.93 -20.45
CA ASP A 578 7.85 -46.04 -19.59
C ASP A 578 6.43 -46.45 -19.98
N ARG A 579 6.36 -47.46 -20.85
CA ARG A 579 5.09 -47.93 -21.43
C ARG A 579 4.21 -48.66 -20.42
N GLU A 580 4.78 -49.37 -19.46
CA GLU A 580 4.01 -50.07 -18.44
C GLU A 580 3.30 -49.05 -17.49
N ALA A 581 4.02 -48.06 -16.98
CA ALA A 581 3.44 -47.01 -16.16
C ALA A 581 2.44 -46.13 -16.90
N LEU A 582 2.70 -45.86 -18.21
CA LEU A 582 1.78 -45.09 -19.04
C LEU A 582 0.46 -45.83 -19.26
N VAL A 583 0.50 -47.16 -19.51
CA VAL A 583 -0.68 -48.01 -19.69
C VAL A 583 -1.51 -48.09 -18.39
N GLU A 584 -0.85 -48.34 -17.26
CA GLU A 584 -1.55 -48.36 -15.95
C GLU A 584 -2.25 -47.02 -15.65
N TRP A 585 -1.57 -45.91 -15.92
CA TRP A 585 -2.15 -44.58 -15.77
C TRP A 585 -3.31 -44.35 -16.74
N ALA A 586 -3.14 -44.67 -18.04
CA ALA A 586 -4.15 -44.43 -19.07
C ALA A 586 -5.40 -45.28 -18.85
N ALA A 587 -5.26 -46.57 -18.46
CA ALA A 587 -6.35 -47.46 -18.14
C ALA A 587 -7.20 -46.91 -16.98
N LYS A 588 -6.54 -46.43 -15.91
CA LYS A 588 -7.21 -45.84 -14.76
C LYS A 588 -7.81 -44.47 -15.08
N ARG A 589 -7.11 -43.66 -15.91
CA ARG A 589 -7.48 -42.25 -16.18
C ARG A 589 -8.66 -42.14 -17.13
N PHE A 590 -8.74 -43.01 -18.15
CA PHE A 590 -9.74 -42.97 -19.19
C PHE A 590 -10.77 -44.13 -19.08
N ASP A 591 -10.73 -44.89 -17.98
CA ASP A 591 -11.54 -46.10 -17.78
C ASP A 591 -11.53 -47.01 -19.01
N ALA A 592 -10.32 -47.30 -19.51
CA ALA A 592 -10.10 -47.95 -20.77
C ALA A 592 -9.39 -49.31 -20.63
N GLU A 593 -9.83 -50.33 -21.39
CA GLU A 593 -9.13 -51.57 -21.52
C GLU A 593 -7.95 -51.41 -22.49
N ILE A 594 -6.79 -50.96 -21.96
CA ILE A 594 -5.54 -50.79 -22.71
C ILE A 594 -4.45 -51.69 -22.13
N THR A 595 -3.67 -52.31 -22.99
CA THR A 595 -2.60 -53.24 -22.60
C THR A 595 -1.23 -52.75 -23.11
N VAL A 596 -0.13 -53.26 -22.54
CA VAL A 596 1.23 -52.91 -23.00
C VAL A 596 1.46 -53.37 -24.46
N ASP A 597 0.78 -54.44 -24.89
CA ASP A 597 0.88 -54.91 -26.26
C ASP A 597 0.32 -53.92 -27.27
N ASP A 598 -0.69 -53.12 -26.88
CA ASP A 598 -1.27 -52.07 -27.72
C ASP A 598 -0.29 -50.93 -28.00
N LEU A 599 0.68 -50.71 -27.13
CA LEU A 599 1.76 -49.73 -27.30
C LEU A 599 3.04 -50.32 -27.88
N THR A 600 3.13 -51.66 -28.04
CA THR A 600 4.32 -52.33 -28.56
C THR A 600 4.46 -52.04 -30.06
N ASN A 601 5.67 -51.74 -30.51
CA ASN A 601 5.99 -51.37 -31.91
C ASN A 601 5.33 -50.08 -32.44
N LYS A 602 4.76 -49.23 -31.59
CA LYS A 602 4.26 -47.90 -31.96
C LYS A 602 5.27 -46.80 -31.64
N ASP A 603 5.37 -45.84 -32.52
CA ASP A 603 6.12 -44.60 -32.28
C ASP A 603 5.33 -43.63 -31.37
N GLY A 604 5.99 -42.53 -30.96
CA GLY A 604 5.38 -41.54 -30.03
C GLY A 604 4.08 -40.93 -30.58
N GLN A 605 3.99 -40.67 -31.88
CA GLN A 605 2.79 -40.11 -32.50
C GLN A 605 1.64 -41.14 -32.53
N GLN A 606 1.93 -42.38 -32.86
CA GLN A 606 0.94 -43.44 -32.86
C GLN A 606 0.41 -43.77 -31.46
N ILE A 607 1.26 -43.62 -30.42
CA ILE A 607 0.85 -43.75 -29.03
C ILE A 607 -0.06 -42.56 -28.64
N HIS A 608 0.34 -41.36 -29.03
CA HIS A 608 -0.47 -40.15 -28.80
C HIS A 608 -1.86 -40.29 -29.43
N ASP A 609 -1.93 -40.65 -30.70
CA ASP A 609 -3.21 -40.76 -31.42
C ASP A 609 -4.13 -41.82 -30.79
N LEU A 610 -3.57 -42.96 -30.36
CA LEU A 610 -4.31 -44.00 -29.65
C LEU A 610 -4.85 -43.52 -28.30
N LEU A 611 -4.02 -42.85 -27.50
CA LEU A 611 -4.44 -42.29 -26.19
C LEU A 611 -5.46 -41.19 -26.36
N LEU A 612 -5.34 -40.39 -27.42
CA LEU A 612 -6.29 -39.35 -27.76
C LEU A 612 -7.67 -39.91 -28.07
N GLU A 613 -7.73 -41.08 -28.78
CA GLU A 613 -8.99 -41.75 -29.04
C GLU A 613 -9.69 -42.20 -27.75
N TYR A 614 -8.95 -42.74 -26.78
CA TYR A 614 -9.48 -43.07 -25.46
C TYR A 614 -9.94 -41.84 -24.69
N SER A 615 -9.14 -40.77 -24.72
CA SER A 615 -9.48 -39.49 -24.07
C SER A 615 -10.76 -38.88 -24.65
N GLN A 616 -10.94 -38.90 -25.98
CA GLN A 616 -12.16 -38.43 -26.64
C GLN A 616 -13.42 -39.25 -26.29
N ARG A 617 -13.27 -40.59 -26.14
CA ARG A 617 -14.37 -41.46 -25.67
C ARG A 617 -14.75 -41.11 -24.23
N HIS A 618 -13.77 -40.88 -23.37
CA HIS A 618 -13.99 -40.47 -21.99
C HIS A 618 -14.68 -39.09 -21.89
N GLN A 619 -14.31 -38.14 -22.76
CA GLN A 619 -14.98 -36.85 -22.88
C GLN A 619 -16.48 -36.95 -23.30
N GLN A 620 -16.86 -37.98 -24.09
CA GLN A 620 -18.27 -38.23 -24.38
C GLN A 620 -19.04 -38.67 -23.13
N GLY A 621 -18.38 -39.36 -22.19
CA GLY A 621 -18.93 -39.65 -20.87
C GLY A 621 -19.22 -38.39 -20.04
N ALA A 622 -18.33 -37.38 -20.11
CA ALA A 622 -18.56 -36.09 -19.45
C ALA A 622 -19.85 -35.40 -19.93
N LYS A 623 -20.11 -35.40 -21.26
CA LYS A 623 -21.33 -34.83 -21.83
C LYS A 623 -22.59 -35.58 -21.35
N GLN A 624 -22.53 -36.88 -21.19
CA GLN A 624 -23.64 -37.69 -20.66
C GLN A 624 -23.85 -37.42 -19.17
N ALA A 625 -22.75 -37.25 -18.42
CA ALA A 625 -22.83 -36.91 -17.00
C ALA A 625 -23.45 -35.52 -16.76
N HIS A 626 -23.11 -34.53 -17.61
CA HIS A 626 -23.76 -33.22 -17.55
C HIS A 626 -25.27 -33.30 -17.81
N LEU A 627 -25.70 -34.04 -18.83
CA LEU A 627 -27.11 -34.22 -19.10
C LEU A 627 -27.84 -34.93 -17.94
N ALA A 628 -27.22 -35.97 -17.36
CA ALA A 628 -27.76 -36.64 -16.19
C ALA A 628 -27.81 -35.74 -14.95
N LEU A 629 -26.82 -34.89 -14.76
CA LEU A 629 -26.80 -33.88 -13.69
C LEU A 629 -27.93 -32.89 -13.86
N ASP A 630 -28.10 -32.30 -15.04
CA ASP A 630 -29.15 -31.33 -15.30
C ASP A 630 -30.54 -31.95 -15.02
N GLU A 631 -30.81 -33.19 -15.47
CA GLU A 631 -32.09 -33.89 -15.22
C GLU A 631 -32.30 -34.13 -13.71
N LYS A 632 -31.29 -34.53 -12.97
CA LYS A 632 -31.37 -34.75 -11.52
C LYS A 632 -31.50 -33.47 -10.74
N TYR A 633 -30.78 -32.42 -11.15
CA TYR A 633 -30.83 -31.10 -10.55
C TYR A 633 -32.19 -30.44 -10.73
N ASP A 634 -32.74 -30.46 -11.96
CA ASP A 634 -34.07 -29.90 -12.23
C ASP A 634 -35.19 -30.65 -11.45
N ALA A 635 -34.96 -31.91 -11.13
CA ALA A 635 -35.83 -32.67 -10.25
C ALA A 635 -35.75 -32.30 -8.77
N LEU A 636 -34.61 -31.76 -8.36
CA LEU A 636 -34.26 -31.34 -6.97
C LEU A 636 -34.80 -29.95 -6.63
N VAL A 637 -34.86 -29.06 -7.61
CA VAL A 637 -35.27 -27.65 -7.40
C VAL A 637 -36.77 -27.55 -7.61
N ASP A 638 -37.49 -26.86 -6.75
CA ASP A 638 -38.92 -26.60 -6.85
C ASP A 638 -39.26 -25.56 -7.93
N ALA A 639 -40.55 -25.35 -8.18
CA ALA A 639 -41.01 -24.35 -9.15
C ALA A 639 -40.66 -22.88 -8.76
N GLY A 640 -40.20 -22.66 -7.55
CA GLY A 640 -39.71 -21.37 -7.03
C GLY A 640 -38.18 -21.18 -7.10
N GLY A 641 -37.45 -22.16 -7.60
CA GLY A 641 -35.98 -22.10 -7.68
C GLY A 641 -35.27 -22.38 -6.37
N VAL A 642 -35.97 -22.98 -5.38
CA VAL A 642 -35.39 -23.30 -4.07
C VAL A 642 -35.01 -24.77 -4.03
N PRO A 643 -33.78 -25.16 -3.63
CA PRO A 643 -33.41 -26.54 -3.45
C PRO A 643 -34.28 -27.22 -2.39
N LEU A 644 -34.66 -28.51 -2.66
CA LEU A 644 -35.41 -29.29 -1.66
C LEU A 644 -34.52 -29.60 -0.45
N GLU A 645 -35.18 -29.70 0.72
CA GLU A 645 -34.49 -30.03 1.97
C GLU A 645 -33.65 -31.33 1.86
N HIS A 646 -32.53 -31.32 2.50
CA HIS A 646 -31.66 -32.51 2.64
C HIS A 646 -32.47 -33.68 3.24
N GLY A 647 -32.18 -34.90 2.76
CA GLY A 647 -32.91 -36.09 3.19
C GLY A 647 -34.19 -36.37 2.42
N SER A 648 -34.56 -35.53 1.41
CA SER A 648 -35.57 -35.89 0.44
C SER A 648 -35.12 -37.08 -0.41
N VAL A 649 -36.10 -37.88 -0.94
CA VAL A 649 -35.78 -39.05 -1.81
C VAL A 649 -34.93 -38.62 -3.02
N LYS A 650 -35.21 -37.46 -3.59
CA LYS A 650 -34.49 -36.91 -4.77
C LYS A 650 -33.07 -36.41 -4.43
N ALA A 651 -32.87 -35.86 -3.25
CA ALA A 651 -31.53 -35.51 -2.78
C ALA A 651 -30.67 -36.78 -2.57
N GLY A 652 -31.28 -37.83 -2.01
CA GLY A 652 -30.60 -39.15 -1.88
C GLY A 652 -30.28 -39.78 -3.22
N GLU A 653 -31.14 -39.66 -4.24
CA GLU A 653 -30.87 -40.18 -5.62
C GLU A 653 -29.72 -39.41 -6.30
N LEU A 654 -29.60 -38.10 -6.03
CA LEU A 654 -28.46 -37.29 -6.52
C LEU A 654 -27.16 -37.65 -5.79
N GLU A 655 -27.18 -37.79 -4.46
CA GLU A 655 -26.02 -38.19 -3.65
C GLU A 655 -25.52 -39.58 -4.04
N GLU A 656 -26.42 -40.56 -4.23
CA GLU A 656 -26.05 -41.90 -4.68
C GLU A 656 -25.41 -41.87 -6.06
N TRP A 657 -25.94 -41.07 -6.99
CA TRP A 657 -25.37 -40.91 -8.32
C TRP A 657 -23.99 -40.21 -8.26
N LEU A 658 -23.82 -39.14 -7.47
CA LEU A 658 -22.53 -38.46 -7.29
C LEU A 658 -21.48 -39.41 -6.73
N SER A 659 -21.83 -40.22 -5.74
CA SER A 659 -20.93 -41.17 -5.11
C SER A 659 -20.57 -42.34 -6.03
N SER A 660 -21.56 -42.91 -6.77
CA SER A 660 -21.35 -44.09 -7.59
C SER A 660 -20.65 -43.77 -8.91
N GLU A 661 -21.05 -42.68 -9.59
CA GLU A 661 -20.53 -42.34 -10.94
C GLU A 661 -19.30 -41.44 -10.91
N LEU A 662 -19.26 -40.49 -9.93
CA LEU A 662 -18.20 -39.49 -9.87
C LEU A 662 -17.24 -39.68 -8.68
N ASN A 663 -17.53 -40.67 -7.81
CA ASN A 663 -16.79 -40.84 -6.54
C ASN A 663 -16.65 -39.52 -5.76
N TYR A 664 -17.74 -38.72 -5.76
CA TYR A 664 -17.84 -37.43 -5.12
C TYR A 664 -18.86 -37.47 -3.96
N GLU A 665 -18.40 -37.10 -2.76
CA GLU A 665 -19.25 -36.97 -1.58
C GLU A 665 -19.59 -35.50 -1.39
N LEU A 666 -20.84 -35.11 -1.47
CA LEU A 666 -21.29 -33.78 -1.15
C LEU A 666 -21.48 -33.65 0.36
N PRO A 667 -20.70 -32.81 1.05
CA PRO A 667 -20.85 -32.62 2.47
C PRO A 667 -22.24 -32.06 2.84
N PHE A 668 -22.88 -32.66 3.83
CA PHE A 668 -24.22 -32.29 4.30
C PHE A 668 -24.36 -30.80 4.65
N GLU A 669 -23.35 -30.28 5.38
CA GLU A 669 -23.32 -28.90 5.83
C GLU A 669 -23.27 -27.89 4.66
N GLU A 670 -22.63 -28.24 3.56
CA GLU A 670 -22.54 -27.39 2.39
C GLU A 670 -23.83 -27.36 1.55
N PHE A 671 -24.67 -28.40 1.65
CA PHE A 671 -25.93 -28.47 0.92
C PHE A 671 -26.98 -27.50 1.48
N GLU A 672 -26.99 -27.27 2.79
CA GLU A 672 -27.96 -26.37 3.46
C GLU A 672 -27.60 -24.87 3.32
N ASP A 673 -26.32 -24.56 3.14
CA ASP A 673 -25.82 -23.17 3.14
C ASP A 673 -25.78 -22.55 1.72
N LEU A 674 -25.88 -23.37 0.63
CA LEU A 674 -25.78 -22.90 -0.75
C LEU A 674 -27.14 -22.51 -1.34
N ASP A 675 -27.17 -21.43 -2.11
CA ASP A 675 -28.32 -21.14 -2.96
C ASP A 675 -28.35 -22.07 -4.18
N ALA A 676 -29.45 -22.02 -4.96
CA ALA A 676 -29.68 -22.92 -6.09
C ALA A 676 -28.60 -22.79 -7.18
N GLU A 677 -28.12 -21.58 -7.47
CA GLU A 677 -27.09 -21.32 -8.49
C GLU A 677 -25.72 -21.77 -8.00
N GLU A 678 -25.39 -21.50 -6.75
CA GLU A 678 -24.13 -21.94 -6.12
C GLU A 678 -24.05 -23.46 -6.06
N LEU A 679 -25.15 -24.13 -5.68
CA LEU A 679 -25.24 -25.59 -5.68
C LEU A 679 -25.03 -26.16 -7.09
N LYS A 680 -25.71 -25.61 -8.10
CA LYS A 680 -25.54 -26.06 -9.50
C LYS A 680 -24.10 -25.89 -9.97
N SER A 681 -23.51 -24.75 -9.73
CA SER A 681 -22.12 -24.45 -10.10
C SER A 681 -21.14 -25.46 -9.47
N LYS A 682 -21.37 -25.80 -8.19
CA LYS A 682 -20.54 -26.78 -7.47
C LYS A 682 -20.68 -28.18 -8.02
N LEU A 683 -21.89 -28.60 -8.34
CA LEU A 683 -22.15 -29.92 -8.94
C LEU A 683 -21.55 -30.05 -10.35
N VAL A 684 -21.68 -29.00 -11.17
CA VAL A 684 -21.03 -28.93 -12.48
C VAL A 684 -19.52 -29.00 -12.34
N SER A 685 -18.93 -28.26 -11.36
CA SER A 685 -17.48 -28.33 -11.08
C SER A 685 -17.06 -29.74 -10.67
N ALA A 686 -17.85 -30.46 -9.90
CA ALA A 686 -17.54 -31.86 -9.52
C ALA A 686 -17.49 -32.79 -10.73
N VAL A 687 -18.42 -32.68 -11.69
CA VAL A 687 -18.37 -33.42 -12.96
C VAL A 687 -17.11 -33.08 -13.75
N GLU A 688 -16.82 -31.78 -13.87
CA GLU A 688 -15.64 -31.31 -14.60
C GLU A 688 -14.31 -31.76 -13.95
N ASP A 689 -14.21 -31.70 -12.63
CA ASP A 689 -13.04 -32.16 -11.89
C ASP A 689 -12.83 -33.68 -12.00
N HIS A 690 -13.91 -34.45 -12.15
CA HIS A 690 -13.81 -35.92 -12.40
C HIS A 690 -13.30 -36.23 -13.80
N PHE A 691 -13.93 -35.63 -14.83
CA PHE A 691 -13.59 -35.94 -16.23
C PHE A 691 -12.36 -35.22 -16.75
N HIS A 692 -12.06 -33.98 -16.26
CA HIS A 692 -10.99 -33.12 -16.77
C HIS A 692 -10.05 -32.55 -15.68
N PRO A 693 -9.57 -33.35 -14.71
CA PRO A 693 -8.84 -32.85 -13.54
C PRO A 693 -7.55 -32.09 -13.90
N GLU A 694 -6.84 -32.56 -14.95
CA GLU A 694 -5.60 -31.91 -15.39
C GLU A 694 -5.88 -30.56 -16.00
N MET A 695 -6.91 -30.45 -16.84
CA MET A 695 -7.30 -29.20 -17.48
C MET A 695 -7.81 -28.20 -16.47
N ARG A 696 -8.66 -28.60 -15.53
CA ARG A 696 -9.20 -27.73 -14.45
C ARG A 696 -8.08 -27.18 -13.55
N ARG A 697 -7.09 -28.01 -13.22
CA ARG A 697 -5.90 -27.54 -12.47
C ARG A 697 -5.11 -26.52 -13.27
N MET A 698 -4.89 -26.76 -14.56
CA MET A 698 -4.17 -25.83 -15.43
C MET A 698 -4.93 -24.50 -15.57
N GLU A 699 -6.23 -24.51 -15.83
CA GLU A 699 -7.06 -23.34 -15.95
C GLU A 699 -7.06 -22.50 -14.66
N ARG A 700 -7.27 -23.17 -13.53
CA ARG A 700 -7.23 -22.52 -12.22
C ARG A 700 -5.87 -21.87 -11.96
N PHE A 701 -4.80 -22.55 -12.28
CA PHE A 701 -3.45 -22.02 -12.14
C PHE A 701 -3.22 -20.79 -13.03
N VAL A 702 -3.58 -20.90 -14.34
CA VAL A 702 -3.40 -19.79 -15.28
C VAL A 702 -4.23 -18.58 -14.88
N LEU A 703 -5.49 -18.79 -14.51
CA LEU A 703 -6.38 -17.70 -14.07
C LEU A 703 -5.81 -16.97 -12.84
N LEU A 704 -5.38 -17.71 -11.81
CA LEU A 704 -4.81 -17.12 -10.60
C LEU A 704 -3.52 -16.35 -10.88
N GLU A 705 -2.61 -16.92 -11.67
CA GLU A 705 -1.33 -16.27 -12.00
C GLU A 705 -1.54 -14.99 -12.82
N VAL A 706 -2.45 -15.04 -13.80
CA VAL A 706 -2.76 -13.86 -14.61
C VAL A 706 -3.44 -12.77 -13.78
N VAL A 707 -4.41 -13.15 -12.95
CA VAL A 707 -5.11 -12.19 -12.06
C VAL A 707 -4.12 -11.54 -11.09
N ASP A 708 -3.27 -12.35 -10.44
CA ASP A 708 -2.30 -11.85 -9.47
C ASP A 708 -1.25 -10.93 -10.12
N SER A 709 -0.76 -11.28 -11.32
CA SER A 709 0.17 -10.44 -12.06
C SER A 709 -0.48 -9.14 -12.52
N ALA A 710 -1.64 -9.21 -13.14
CA ALA A 710 -2.36 -8.05 -13.67
C ALA A 710 -2.76 -7.08 -12.53
N TRP A 711 -3.18 -7.62 -11.38
CA TRP A 711 -3.51 -6.80 -10.21
C TRP A 711 -2.30 -6.02 -9.67
N LYS A 712 -1.12 -6.64 -9.61
CA LYS A 712 0.11 -5.96 -9.20
C LYS A 712 0.48 -4.80 -10.13
N ASP A 713 0.36 -5.02 -11.44
CA ASP A 713 0.63 -4.00 -12.46
C ASP A 713 -0.40 -2.86 -12.40
N HIS A 714 -1.66 -3.20 -12.12
CA HIS A 714 -2.72 -2.22 -11.93
C HIS A 714 -2.48 -1.34 -10.69
N LEU A 715 -2.08 -1.92 -9.55
CA LEU A 715 -1.74 -1.15 -8.35
C LEU A 715 -0.62 -0.15 -8.63
N LEU A 716 0.40 -0.56 -9.38
CA LEU A 716 1.49 0.33 -9.79
C LEU A 716 0.98 1.47 -10.69
N SER A 717 0.09 1.17 -11.64
CA SER A 717 -0.54 2.17 -12.50
C SER A 717 -1.40 3.16 -11.73
N MET A 718 -2.13 2.70 -10.71
CA MET A 718 -2.92 3.55 -9.80
C MET A 718 -2.02 4.46 -8.94
N ASP A 719 -0.86 4.00 -8.50
CA ASP A 719 0.11 4.82 -7.76
C ASP A 719 0.70 5.92 -8.66
N TYR A 720 1.02 5.61 -9.92
CA TYR A 720 1.44 6.62 -10.91
C TYR A 720 0.33 7.63 -11.19
N LEU A 721 -0.91 7.17 -11.38
CA LEU A 721 -2.07 8.04 -11.58
C LEU A 721 -2.26 8.99 -10.40
N ARG A 722 -2.17 8.47 -9.16
CA ARG A 722 -2.28 9.28 -7.95
C ARG A 722 -1.23 10.39 -7.88
N SER A 723 0.00 10.09 -8.28
CA SER A 723 1.09 11.07 -8.31
C SER A 723 0.88 12.13 -9.39
N ALA A 724 0.36 11.75 -10.55
CA ALA A 724 0.17 12.63 -11.70
C ALA A 724 -1.08 13.53 -11.58
N VAL A 725 -2.15 13.03 -10.95
CA VAL A 725 -3.44 13.73 -10.91
C VAL A 725 -3.39 15.04 -10.12
N GLY A 726 -2.47 15.15 -9.16
CA GLY A 726 -2.25 16.38 -8.39
C GLY A 726 -1.85 17.58 -9.26
N GLN A 727 -1.15 17.34 -10.36
CA GLN A 727 -0.73 18.40 -11.30
C GLN A 727 -1.89 18.90 -12.15
N ARG A 728 -2.92 18.08 -12.42
CA ARG A 728 -4.11 18.47 -13.19
C ARG A 728 -4.99 19.49 -12.46
N GLY A 729 -4.84 19.63 -11.14
CA GLY A 729 -5.48 20.70 -10.37
C GLY A 729 -5.14 22.12 -10.85
N MET A 730 -4.01 22.30 -11.55
CA MET A 730 -3.63 23.56 -12.18
C MET A 730 -4.54 23.92 -13.37
N ALA A 731 -5.17 22.92 -14.00
CA ALA A 731 -6.11 23.08 -15.12
C ALA A 731 -7.58 23.24 -14.67
N GLN A 732 -7.84 23.61 -13.40
CA GLN A 732 -9.16 23.79 -12.80
C GLN A 732 -10.04 22.53 -12.78
N GLN A 733 -9.49 21.34 -12.92
CA GLN A 733 -10.21 20.08 -12.77
C GLN A 733 -10.04 19.55 -11.34
N ASP A 734 -11.12 18.99 -10.78
CA ASP A 734 -11.05 18.36 -9.45
C ASP A 734 -10.20 17.07 -9.54
N PRO A 735 -9.04 17.03 -8.87
CA PRO A 735 -8.13 15.87 -8.94
C PRO A 735 -8.79 14.55 -8.52
N LYS A 736 -9.78 14.59 -7.61
CA LYS A 736 -10.48 13.39 -7.13
C LYS A 736 -11.42 12.82 -8.19
N VAL A 737 -12.11 13.68 -8.91
CA VAL A 737 -13.02 13.26 -10.00
C VAL A 737 -12.20 12.65 -11.13
N GLU A 738 -11.09 13.28 -11.50
CA GLU A 738 -10.17 12.77 -12.51
C GLU A 738 -9.56 11.42 -12.10
N TYR A 739 -9.12 11.29 -10.85
CA TYR A 739 -8.59 10.02 -10.33
C TYR A 739 -9.63 8.89 -10.41
N LYS A 740 -10.89 9.19 -10.06
CA LYS A 740 -11.98 8.21 -10.14
C LYS A 740 -12.24 7.79 -11.60
N ARG A 741 -12.30 8.75 -12.52
CA ARG A 741 -12.58 8.49 -13.95
C ARG A 741 -11.47 7.65 -14.59
N GLU A 742 -10.22 8.09 -14.43
CA GLU A 742 -9.07 7.39 -15.00
C GLU A 742 -8.82 6.04 -14.31
N GLY A 743 -9.03 5.97 -12.98
CA GLY A 743 -8.91 4.71 -12.23
C GLY A 743 -9.95 3.67 -12.65
N MET A 744 -11.17 4.10 -13.04
CA MET A 744 -12.17 3.19 -13.59
C MET A 744 -11.77 2.68 -14.99
N ARG A 745 -11.24 3.57 -15.85
CA ARG A 745 -10.71 3.20 -17.17
C ARG A 745 -9.59 2.18 -17.06
N LEU A 746 -8.62 2.41 -16.16
CA LEU A 746 -7.53 1.47 -15.91
C LEU A 746 -8.04 0.12 -15.39
N PHE A 747 -9.11 0.12 -14.60
CA PHE A 747 -9.72 -1.11 -14.10
C PHE A 747 -10.46 -1.90 -15.20
N ASP A 748 -11.11 -1.23 -16.13
CA ASP A 748 -11.70 -1.88 -17.31
C ASP A 748 -10.62 -2.46 -18.22
N GLU A 749 -9.49 -1.75 -18.38
CA GLU A 749 -8.32 -2.25 -19.11
C GLU A 749 -7.70 -3.48 -18.44
N LEU A 750 -7.66 -3.51 -17.10
CA LEU A 750 -7.22 -4.69 -16.33
C LEU A 750 -8.05 -5.93 -16.68
N TRP A 751 -9.39 -5.83 -16.66
CA TRP A 751 -10.26 -6.98 -16.99
C TRP A 751 -10.07 -7.45 -18.42
N LYS A 752 -9.92 -6.53 -19.37
CA LYS A 752 -9.58 -6.89 -20.76
C LYS A 752 -8.26 -7.63 -20.86
N ALA A 753 -7.22 -7.12 -20.19
CA ALA A 753 -5.90 -7.76 -20.17
C ALA A 753 -5.92 -9.14 -19.51
N ILE A 754 -6.70 -9.33 -18.43
CA ILE A 754 -6.89 -10.65 -17.81
C ILE A 754 -7.49 -11.63 -18.83
N GLY A 755 -8.58 -11.26 -19.50
CA GLY A 755 -9.21 -12.11 -20.49
C GLY A 755 -8.29 -12.43 -21.67
N GLU A 756 -7.63 -11.42 -22.24
CA GLU A 756 -6.70 -11.59 -23.37
C GLU A 756 -5.53 -12.51 -23.04
N ARG A 757 -4.90 -12.32 -21.91
CA ARG A 757 -3.74 -13.10 -21.51
C ARG A 757 -4.10 -14.52 -21.11
N THR A 758 -5.22 -14.69 -20.39
CA THR A 758 -5.72 -16.02 -19.99
C THR A 758 -6.02 -16.87 -21.21
N THR A 759 -6.82 -16.37 -22.15
CA THR A 759 -7.15 -17.10 -23.38
C THR A 759 -5.92 -17.37 -24.24
N GLU A 760 -5.01 -16.42 -24.37
CA GLU A 760 -3.75 -16.64 -25.10
C GLU A 760 -2.92 -17.77 -24.49
N LEU A 761 -2.75 -17.78 -23.16
CA LEU A 761 -2.00 -18.83 -22.48
C LEU A 761 -2.67 -20.19 -22.62
N ILE A 762 -3.98 -20.29 -22.42
CA ILE A 762 -4.72 -21.55 -22.54
C ILE A 762 -4.55 -22.19 -23.92
N PHE A 763 -4.62 -21.42 -25.00
CA PHE A 763 -4.47 -21.95 -26.36
C PHE A 763 -3.02 -22.22 -26.79
N ARG A 764 -2.02 -21.48 -26.23
CA ARG A 764 -0.61 -21.65 -26.56
C ARG A 764 0.15 -22.62 -25.68
N MET A 765 -0.34 -22.93 -24.46
CA MET A 765 0.36 -23.84 -23.55
C MET A 765 0.28 -25.27 -24.06
N GLU A 766 1.41 -25.81 -24.44
CA GLU A 766 1.58 -27.22 -24.83
C GLU A 766 1.98 -28.09 -23.63
N GLN A 767 2.63 -27.52 -22.61
CA GLN A 767 3.06 -28.21 -21.39
C GLN A 767 3.19 -27.29 -20.21
N LEU A 768 2.60 -27.64 -19.08
CA LEU A 768 2.99 -27.10 -17.75
C LEU A 768 4.08 -28.05 -17.21
N ASP A 769 5.32 -27.60 -17.14
CA ASP A 769 6.38 -28.29 -16.44
C ASP A 769 6.03 -28.37 -14.94
N GLU A 770 5.95 -29.56 -14.35
CA GLU A 770 5.75 -29.72 -12.90
C GLU A 770 6.80 -28.97 -12.07
N GLY A 771 8.01 -28.75 -12.63
CA GLY A 771 9.04 -27.91 -12.07
C GLY A 771 8.65 -26.45 -12.01
N PHE A 772 7.84 -25.95 -12.93
CA PHE A 772 7.33 -24.58 -12.92
C PHE A 772 6.21 -24.42 -11.88
N VAL A 773 5.33 -25.40 -11.74
CA VAL A 773 4.26 -25.42 -10.72
C VAL A 773 4.84 -25.56 -9.32
N SER A 774 5.89 -26.36 -9.12
CA SER A 774 6.52 -26.56 -7.80
C SER A 774 7.47 -25.43 -7.41
N SER A 775 8.02 -24.66 -8.36
CA SER A 775 8.94 -23.54 -8.07
C SER A 775 8.24 -22.26 -7.63
N THR A 776 6.95 -22.10 -7.92
CA THR A 776 6.16 -20.91 -7.53
C THR A 776 5.51 -21.06 -6.14
N TRP A 777 5.42 -22.28 -5.58
CA TRP A 777 4.91 -22.55 -4.24
C TRP A 777 5.94 -23.33 -3.40
N VAL A 778 7.09 -22.73 -3.14
CA VAL A 778 7.85 -23.07 -1.94
C VAL A 778 7.20 -22.26 -0.83
N GLU A 779 6.50 -22.90 0.09
CA GLU A 779 6.16 -22.35 1.41
C GLU A 779 7.46 -21.95 2.10
N THR A 780 7.97 -20.78 1.78
CA THR A 780 8.86 -20.08 2.70
C THR A 780 7.94 -19.65 3.83
N SER A 781 8.07 -20.33 4.97
CA SER A 781 7.45 -19.94 6.23
C SER A 781 7.49 -18.42 6.31
N ALA A 782 6.32 -17.77 6.33
CA ALA A 782 6.20 -16.34 6.54
C ALA A 782 6.70 -16.04 7.97
N ARG A 783 7.98 -15.84 8.13
CA ARG A 783 8.51 -15.10 9.28
C ARG A 783 8.15 -13.65 9.01
N HIS A 784 7.19 -13.15 9.76
CA HIS A 784 6.99 -11.73 9.96
C HIS A 784 8.27 -11.16 10.61
N ASP A 785 9.23 -10.78 9.82
CA ASP A 785 10.09 -9.68 10.21
C ASP A 785 9.19 -8.44 10.22
N ALA A 786 9.20 -7.73 11.35
CA ALA A 786 8.33 -6.59 11.59
C ALA A 786 8.27 -5.69 10.35
N ALA A 787 7.11 -5.63 9.73
CA ALA A 787 6.89 -4.82 8.55
C ALA A 787 7.17 -3.36 8.90
N GLN A 788 8.31 -2.86 8.45
CA GLN A 788 8.56 -1.43 8.45
C GLN A 788 7.62 -0.83 7.42
N SER A 789 6.66 -0.06 7.90
CA SER A 789 5.71 0.65 7.04
C SER A 789 6.47 1.56 6.06
N PRO A 790 6.13 1.60 4.77
CA PRO A 790 6.71 2.57 3.82
C PRO A 790 6.58 4.03 4.29
N THR A 791 5.57 4.30 5.15
CA THR A 791 5.42 5.59 5.84
C THR A 791 6.52 5.85 6.87
N SER A 792 7.19 4.82 7.40
CA SER A 792 8.32 5.03 8.32
C SER A 792 9.60 5.46 7.59
N GLU A 793 9.83 4.98 6.38
CA GLU A 793 10.95 5.44 5.55
C GLU A 793 10.73 6.88 5.06
N THR A 794 9.51 7.21 4.62
CA THR A 794 9.17 8.59 4.22
C THR A 794 9.14 9.56 5.42
N MET A 795 8.74 9.09 6.61
CA MET A 795 8.87 9.88 7.84
C MET A 795 10.32 9.99 8.32
N GLN A 796 11.14 8.94 8.14
CA GLN A 796 12.57 9.02 8.44
C GLN A 796 13.30 9.92 7.44
N GLU A 797 12.98 9.87 6.15
CA GLU A 797 13.52 10.79 5.16
C GLU A 797 13.06 12.24 5.39
N GLN A 798 11.79 12.45 5.77
CA GLN A 798 11.31 13.78 6.17
C GLN A 798 11.92 14.25 7.50
N GLN A 799 12.09 13.37 8.47
CA GLN A 799 12.82 13.70 9.70
C GLN A 799 14.30 13.99 9.44
N GLN A 800 14.97 13.19 8.62
CA GLN A 800 16.35 13.46 8.21
C GLN A 800 16.49 14.76 7.39
N ALA A 801 15.52 15.07 6.53
CA ALA A 801 15.48 16.35 5.81
C ALA A 801 15.19 17.54 6.73
N ILE A 802 14.38 17.36 7.78
CA ILE A 802 14.11 18.37 8.81
C ILE A 802 15.32 18.53 9.74
N GLU A 803 15.97 17.45 10.11
CA GLU A 803 17.21 17.46 10.90
C GLU A 803 18.38 18.08 10.13
N ALA A 804 18.50 17.79 8.84
CA ALA A 804 19.48 18.45 7.95
C ALA A 804 19.20 19.95 7.77
N SER A 805 17.93 20.40 7.86
CA SER A 805 17.57 21.81 7.81
C SER A 805 17.73 22.54 9.15
N GLN A 806 17.80 21.82 10.28
CA GLN A 806 17.94 22.38 11.61
C GLN A 806 19.41 22.44 12.11
N SER A 807 20.31 21.72 11.47
CA SER A 807 21.75 21.76 11.77
C SER A 807 22.51 22.94 11.12
N GLY A 808 21.78 23.97 10.69
CA GLY A 808 22.34 25.24 10.17
C GLY A 808 23.04 26.07 11.24
N GLY A 809 24.29 25.75 11.51
CA GLY A 809 25.08 26.53 12.44
C GLY A 809 26.50 26.02 12.62
N GLN A 810 27.19 25.64 11.56
CA GLN A 810 28.66 25.71 11.41
C GLN A 810 29.04 25.40 9.96
N ASP A 811 29.83 26.28 9.36
CA ASP A 811 30.40 26.19 8.02
C ASP A 811 31.14 24.85 7.83
N GLN A 812 30.43 23.80 7.45
CA GLN A 812 31.02 22.65 6.76
C GLN A 812 30.79 22.85 5.26
N LYS A 813 31.86 23.13 4.55
CA LYS A 813 31.93 23.10 3.11
C LYS A 813 31.31 21.78 2.66
N VAL A 814 30.15 21.86 2.03
CA VAL A 814 29.53 20.74 1.33
C VAL A 814 30.49 20.34 0.22
N GLU A 815 31.24 19.26 0.40
CA GLU A 815 31.97 18.64 -0.71
C GLU A 815 30.92 18.07 -1.68
N PRO A 816 30.97 18.45 -2.97
CA PRO A 816 30.06 17.91 -3.97
C PRO A 816 30.24 16.40 -4.06
N ILE A 817 29.14 15.66 -4.19
CA ILE A 817 29.08 14.21 -4.39
C ILE A 817 30.02 13.85 -5.55
N ARG A 818 31.18 13.32 -5.23
CA ARG A 818 32.12 12.82 -6.22
C ARG A 818 31.66 11.44 -6.65
N ASN A 819 31.29 11.35 -7.93
CA ASN A 819 31.04 10.08 -8.60
C ASN A 819 32.27 9.18 -8.41
N ARG A 820 32.12 8.06 -7.69
CA ARG A 820 33.23 7.14 -7.32
C ARG A 820 33.77 6.31 -8.49
N GLN A 821 33.31 6.55 -9.71
CA GLN A 821 33.93 5.94 -10.88
C GLN A 821 35.14 6.80 -11.29
N PRO A 822 36.35 6.23 -11.39
CA PRO A 822 37.51 6.95 -11.87
C PRO A 822 37.25 7.42 -13.31
N LYS A 823 37.27 8.74 -13.55
CA LYS A 823 37.17 9.30 -14.90
C LYS A 823 38.41 8.89 -15.67
N VAL A 824 38.24 7.94 -16.59
CA VAL A 824 39.30 7.52 -17.51
C VAL A 824 39.52 8.65 -18.53
N GLY A 825 40.73 9.16 -18.57
CA GLY A 825 41.11 10.21 -19.51
C GLY A 825 41.07 9.71 -20.95
N ARG A 826 40.77 10.60 -21.89
CA ARG A 826 40.60 10.28 -23.33
C ARG A 826 41.80 9.54 -23.92
N ASN A 827 43.01 9.73 -23.39
CA ASN A 827 44.27 9.13 -23.86
C ASN A 827 44.75 7.97 -22.96
N ASP A 828 44.06 7.66 -21.87
CA ASP A 828 44.44 6.56 -20.97
C ASP A 828 44.15 5.18 -21.58
N PRO A 829 44.76 4.12 -21.08
CA PRO A 829 44.44 2.75 -21.50
C PRO A 829 42.96 2.44 -21.25
N CYS A 830 42.32 1.78 -22.20
CA CYS A 830 40.91 1.46 -22.07
C CYS A 830 40.66 0.44 -20.95
N PRO A 831 39.70 0.67 -20.04
CA PRO A 831 39.42 -0.24 -18.93
C PRO A 831 38.85 -1.60 -19.38
N CYS A 832 38.52 -1.78 -20.67
CA CYS A 832 38.10 -3.07 -21.20
C CYS A 832 39.27 -4.06 -21.45
N GLY A 833 40.50 -3.70 -21.15
CA GLY A 833 41.66 -4.57 -21.31
C GLY A 833 42.19 -4.72 -22.73
N SER A 834 41.66 -3.95 -23.73
CA SER A 834 42.05 -4.08 -25.13
C SER A 834 43.43 -3.53 -25.52
N GLY A 835 44.17 -2.94 -24.55
CA GLY A 835 45.47 -2.29 -24.79
C GLY A 835 45.40 -1.02 -25.66
N LYS A 836 44.22 -0.60 -26.12
CA LYS A 836 44.05 0.62 -26.91
C LYS A 836 43.68 1.81 -26.01
N LYS A 837 44.03 3.04 -26.47
CA LYS A 837 43.58 4.26 -25.74
C LYS A 837 42.05 4.36 -25.70
N TYR A 838 41.47 4.84 -24.60
CA TYR A 838 40.05 4.91 -24.36
C TYR A 838 39.27 5.57 -25.52
N LYS A 839 39.79 6.64 -26.12
CA LYS A 839 39.19 7.32 -27.27
C LYS A 839 39.09 6.44 -28.55
N ASN A 840 39.92 5.39 -28.66
CA ASN A 840 39.97 4.51 -29.81
C ASN A 840 39.36 3.15 -29.57
N CYS A 841 38.66 2.96 -28.44
CA CYS A 841 37.99 1.74 -28.02
C CYS A 841 36.59 2.05 -27.48
N CYS A 842 36.32 1.86 -26.20
CA CYS A 842 34.95 1.95 -25.63
C CYS A 842 34.32 3.34 -25.80
N MET A 843 35.09 4.41 -25.85
CA MET A 843 34.57 5.75 -26.12
C MET A 843 34.01 5.92 -27.55
N ARG A 844 34.46 5.11 -28.48
CA ARG A 844 33.98 5.08 -29.86
C ARG A 844 32.70 4.22 -29.97
N GLN A 845 32.67 3.09 -29.29
CA GLN A 845 31.49 2.23 -29.20
C GLN A 845 30.31 2.89 -28.47
N GLN A 846 30.57 3.73 -27.46
CA GLN A 846 29.51 4.52 -26.80
C GLN A 846 28.95 5.66 -27.66
N ARG A 847 29.65 6.10 -28.69
CA ARG A 847 29.14 7.09 -29.66
C ARG A 847 28.30 6.46 -30.77
N ASP A 848 28.47 5.18 -31.04
CA ASP A 848 27.72 4.43 -32.05
C ASP A 848 26.43 3.80 -31.51
N ILE A 849 26.18 3.94 -30.18
CA ILE A 849 24.99 3.43 -29.46
C ILE A 849 24.14 4.58 -28.86
N ALA A 850 24.62 5.84 -28.91
CA ALA A 850 23.88 7.02 -28.40
C ALA A 850 23.26 7.84 -29.52
#